data_efd2d38865c732432ea39d4321dc95cb
#
_entry.id   efd2d38865c732432ea39d4321dc95cb
#
_cell.length_a   1.000
_cell.length_b   1.000
_cell.length_c   1.000
_cell.angle_alpha   90.00
_cell.angle_beta   90.00
_cell.angle_gamma   90.00
#
_symmetry.space_group_name_H-M   'P 1'
#
loop_
_entity.id
_entity.type
_entity.pdbx_description
1 polymer ?
#
loop_
_entity_poly.entity_id
_entity_poly.type
_entity_poly.pdbx_seq_one_letter_code
_entity_poly.pdbx_strand_id
1 'polypeptide(L)'
;MRCSTSPKCAFRLSYKDKPEVYRCTLCEDGFLVPEVEDVLKYRMHDVVKEIRPAQLELATDIENLYKQDAGTLLAEGGTGIGKSLAYLIPTVLQKKKRVVISTPTTGLQDQLGDRDIPNLIQQLGLKNLTCGVYKGATNFGCFMLVNEVPEGPEREDYEAFLAEAKAKSHPADKKRWVGDAPRWWNNASAKNCPIPPKLCEHSAYCKPNAKSMDIVVTNHSLTGIDFMLGTKKILGDYDALVLDEGHEASRYISKAFERQITLPQLERLQTMLEDSSAAEELRNYIMSHPTVTLAECETAIKVVIKAYKGFHAEALAVANESGTVDIAMLGTGSSELRTQAVVFSKALGAVSNTLEARIEELQGKRPRRTEQVKRLTPTMSKLKRMCGTLNAVITFCDNLMLTGRKAQLVWCDNAGVYSKPRHIGPTIEGPMQEIAHKVVLSATLTFKKSFTRIKEDLGLDRVPTIDKVYKTPFDVATNTLLFTPTDVPLWFGKPGPARTAWVQKNAEHISKLARITKGRMLVLCASADDMRDLSNEMTRNNFWNTSGLKLYKQGAISAQALASFRANPRSVLFGLDSYGEGIDIPGDDLISVFIPRLPFIHPDNIDYQADKKDLGLFPAFEQKSVPYMVTKMRQWCGRLLRTMSDRGIVTISDGKIWTSTGNKDMYDRLMDGYENKDTKKWVTGYRENPDKPRREGYGRTLLDTLGYIHVTDKIEGVLKRAREWAI
;
A
#
# COMPACT_ATOMS: atom_id res chain seq x y z
N MET A 1 -35.47 1.84 -12.70
CA MET A 1 -36.04 2.05 -11.34
C MET A 1 -37.14 1.01 -11.10
N ARG A 2 -37.21 0.43 -9.92
CA ARG A 2 -38.26 -0.54 -9.54
C ARG A 2 -39.10 0.07 -8.43
N CYS A 3 -40.38 -0.25 -8.45
CA CYS A 3 -41.30 0.16 -7.38
C CYS A 3 -41.00 -0.65 -6.09
N SER A 4 -40.95 0.01 -4.94
CA SER A 4 -40.66 -0.65 -3.66
C SER A 4 -41.75 -1.60 -3.19
N THR A 5 -43.00 -1.40 -3.69
CA THR A 5 -44.17 -2.19 -3.30
C THR A 5 -44.55 -3.28 -4.31
N SER A 6 -44.16 -3.14 -5.57
CA SER A 6 -44.48 -4.15 -6.59
C SER A 6 -43.54 -4.14 -7.79
N PRO A 7 -42.90 -5.28 -8.12
CA PRO A 7 -42.05 -5.40 -9.30
C PRO A 7 -42.81 -5.36 -10.64
N LYS A 8 -44.15 -5.37 -10.60
CA LYS A 8 -45.01 -5.36 -11.79
C LYS A 8 -45.45 -3.96 -12.21
N CYS A 9 -45.15 -2.92 -11.41
CA CYS A 9 -45.50 -1.56 -11.80
C CYS A 9 -44.61 -1.09 -12.94
N ALA A 10 -45.22 -0.69 -14.07
CA ALA A 10 -44.54 -0.08 -15.19
C ALA A 10 -44.52 1.45 -15.01
N PHE A 11 -43.38 2.10 -15.35
CA PHE A 11 -43.14 3.50 -15.03
C PHE A 11 -43.28 4.43 -16.24
N ARG A 12 -43.79 5.63 -15.98
CA ARG A 12 -43.48 6.82 -16.78
C ARG A 12 -42.81 7.85 -15.87
N LEU A 13 -41.59 8.26 -16.21
CA LEU A 13 -40.86 9.31 -15.53
C LEU A 13 -41.39 10.69 -15.94
N SER A 14 -41.74 11.52 -14.96
CA SER A 14 -41.90 12.94 -15.17
C SER A 14 -40.62 13.64 -14.71
N TYR A 15 -39.86 14.20 -15.63
CA TYR A 15 -38.54 14.80 -15.41
C TYR A 15 -38.57 16.24 -14.88
N LYS A 16 -39.75 16.85 -14.68
CA LYS A 16 -39.79 18.31 -14.58
C LYS A 16 -39.75 18.91 -13.20
N ASP A 17 -40.05 18.19 -12.12
CA ASP A 17 -40.13 18.82 -10.80
C ASP A 17 -39.61 17.97 -9.67
N LYS A 18 -38.39 18.31 -9.22
CA LYS A 18 -37.68 17.94 -7.99
C LYS A 18 -37.31 16.47 -7.76
N PRO A 19 -35.99 16.18 -7.58
CA PRO A 19 -35.44 14.82 -7.55
C PRO A 19 -35.58 14.09 -6.20
N GLU A 20 -36.28 14.60 -5.22
CA GLU A 20 -36.18 14.12 -3.85
C GLU A 20 -37.06 12.90 -3.52
N VAL A 21 -38.14 12.65 -4.22
CA VAL A 21 -38.99 11.48 -4.00
C VAL A 21 -39.70 11.09 -5.27
N TYR A 22 -39.27 10.02 -5.92
CA TYR A 22 -40.06 9.42 -7.03
C TYR A 22 -41.14 8.53 -6.44
N ARG A 23 -42.41 8.96 -6.55
CA ARG A 23 -43.57 8.12 -6.25
C ARG A 23 -43.93 7.29 -7.46
N CYS A 24 -44.33 6.05 -7.22
CA CYS A 24 -44.94 5.22 -8.26
C CYS A 24 -46.31 5.79 -8.64
N THR A 25 -46.49 6.14 -9.91
CA THR A 25 -47.75 6.69 -10.41
C THR A 25 -48.91 5.68 -10.46
N LEU A 26 -48.61 4.39 -10.25
CA LEU A 26 -49.58 3.31 -10.31
C LEU A 26 -50.04 2.81 -8.94
N CYS A 27 -49.27 2.95 -7.90
CA CYS A 27 -49.62 2.45 -6.57
C CYS A 27 -49.53 3.52 -5.47
N GLU A 28 -49.34 4.77 -5.79
CA GLU A 28 -49.26 5.97 -4.94
C GLU A 28 -48.42 5.86 -3.65
N ASP A 29 -48.30 4.67 -3.07
CA ASP A 29 -47.54 4.38 -1.83
C ASP A 29 -46.13 3.81 -2.06
N GLY A 30 -45.77 3.48 -3.29
CA GLY A 30 -44.44 2.93 -3.62
C GLY A 30 -43.42 3.98 -3.98
N PHE A 31 -42.22 3.87 -3.39
CA PHE A 31 -41.06 4.67 -3.78
C PHE A 31 -40.30 3.97 -4.89
N LEU A 32 -39.76 4.74 -5.82
CA LEU A 32 -38.84 4.23 -6.82
C LEU A 32 -37.46 4.01 -6.20
N VAL A 33 -36.97 2.79 -6.25
CA VAL A 33 -35.60 2.48 -5.86
C VAL A 33 -34.72 2.70 -7.09
N PRO A 34 -33.78 3.66 -7.06
CA PRO A 34 -32.90 3.87 -8.19
C PRO A 34 -32.00 2.65 -8.38
N GLU A 35 -31.95 2.12 -9.60
CA GLU A 35 -30.98 1.12 -10.03
C GLU A 35 -29.72 1.84 -10.53
N VAL A 36 -28.57 1.16 -10.50
CA VAL A 36 -27.28 1.72 -10.92
C VAL A 36 -27.34 2.30 -12.33
N GLU A 37 -28.02 1.64 -13.25
CA GLU A 37 -28.16 2.10 -14.63
C GLU A 37 -28.90 3.44 -14.74
N ASP A 38 -29.95 3.61 -13.97
CA ASP A 38 -30.73 4.85 -13.95
C ASP A 38 -29.94 6.00 -13.36
N VAL A 39 -29.16 5.71 -12.30
CA VAL A 39 -28.29 6.71 -11.68
C VAL A 39 -27.22 7.16 -12.66
N LEU A 40 -26.50 6.24 -13.29
CA LEU A 40 -25.44 6.57 -14.24
C LEU A 40 -25.95 7.29 -15.50
N LYS A 41 -27.09 6.86 -16.05
CA LYS A 41 -27.61 7.43 -17.30
C LYS A 41 -28.34 8.76 -17.11
N TYR A 42 -29.01 8.95 -15.99
CA TYR A 42 -29.98 10.05 -15.87
C TYR A 42 -29.76 10.99 -14.68
N ARG A 43 -29.23 10.49 -13.56
CA ARG A 43 -29.12 11.31 -12.33
C ARG A 43 -27.73 11.93 -12.13
N MET A 44 -26.70 11.40 -12.76
CA MET A 44 -25.33 11.88 -12.67
C MET A 44 -24.84 12.56 -13.96
N HIS A 45 -25.74 13.01 -14.81
CA HIS A 45 -25.43 13.64 -16.09
C HIS A 45 -24.47 14.83 -15.94
N ASP A 46 -24.59 15.60 -14.88
CA ASP A 46 -23.71 16.76 -14.61
C ASP A 46 -22.29 16.35 -14.16
N VAL A 47 -22.13 15.14 -13.65
CA VAL A 47 -20.84 14.60 -13.14
C VAL A 47 -20.22 13.64 -14.14
N VAL A 48 -21.05 12.78 -14.74
CA VAL A 48 -20.62 11.81 -15.75
C VAL A 48 -20.94 12.39 -17.13
N LYS A 49 -20.00 13.18 -17.64
CA LYS A 49 -20.12 13.81 -18.96
C LYS A 49 -20.29 12.79 -20.11
N GLU A 50 -19.82 11.56 -19.88
CA GLU A 50 -19.83 10.48 -20.87
C GLU A 50 -20.07 9.14 -20.18
N ILE A 51 -21.13 8.42 -20.58
CA ILE A 51 -21.42 7.08 -20.09
C ILE A 51 -20.48 6.09 -20.77
N ARG A 52 -19.68 5.40 -19.97
CA ARG A 52 -18.76 4.38 -20.45
C ARG A 52 -19.41 3.00 -20.28
N PRO A 53 -19.60 2.24 -21.38
CA PRO A 53 -20.26 0.92 -21.28
C PRO A 53 -19.65 0.00 -20.24
N ALA A 54 -18.32 -0.04 -20.15
CA ALA A 54 -17.59 -0.84 -19.16
C ALA A 54 -17.82 -0.38 -17.71
N GLN A 55 -18.03 0.93 -17.48
CA GLN A 55 -18.39 1.46 -16.16
C GLN A 55 -19.77 0.98 -15.73
N LEU A 56 -20.75 1.07 -16.64
CA LEU A 56 -22.10 0.61 -16.39
C LEU A 56 -22.14 -0.90 -16.14
N GLU A 57 -21.44 -1.67 -16.97
CA GLU A 57 -21.35 -3.12 -16.85
C GLU A 57 -20.75 -3.52 -15.47
N LEU A 58 -19.63 -2.93 -15.07
CA LEU A 58 -19.00 -3.17 -13.77
C LEU A 58 -19.93 -2.80 -12.61
N ALA A 59 -20.57 -1.63 -12.68
CA ALA A 59 -21.49 -1.19 -11.64
C ALA A 59 -22.71 -2.12 -11.50
N THR A 60 -23.25 -2.62 -12.63
CA THR A 60 -24.35 -3.59 -12.66
C THR A 60 -23.92 -4.95 -12.09
N ASP A 61 -22.72 -5.41 -12.42
CA ASP A 61 -22.19 -6.67 -11.86
C ASP A 61 -22.03 -6.59 -10.34
N ILE A 62 -21.57 -5.47 -9.79
CA ILE A 62 -21.46 -5.25 -8.34
C ILE A 62 -22.85 -5.14 -7.71
N GLU A 63 -23.82 -4.45 -8.35
CA GLU A 63 -25.19 -4.40 -7.86
C GLU A 63 -25.81 -5.82 -7.79
N ASN A 64 -25.60 -6.64 -8.81
CA ASN A 64 -26.05 -8.01 -8.85
C ASN A 64 -25.37 -8.89 -7.80
N LEU A 65 -24.09 -8.68 -7.55
CA LEU A 65 -23.35 -9.34 -6.47
C LEU A 65 -23.98 -9.03 -5.11
N TYR A 66 -24.29 -7.76 -4.83
CA TYR A 66 -24.92 -7.36 -3.57
C TYR A 66 -26.36 -7.88 -3.39
N LYS A 67 -27.05 -8.28 -4.46
CA LYS A 67 -28.39 -8.90 -4.42
C LYS A 67 -28.34 -10.39 -4.04
N GLN A 68 -27.18 -11.03 -4.12
CA GLN A 68 -26.95 -12.42 -3.70
C GLN A 68 -26.70 -12.48 -2.18
N ASP A 69 -26.75 -13.67 -1.60
CA ASP A 69 -26.42 -13.88 -0.18
C ASP A 69 -24.91 -13.71 0.08
N ALA A 70 -24.09 -14.20 -0.83
CA ALA A 70 -22.65 -14.06 -0.82
C ALA A 70 -22.06 -14.11 -2.23
N GLY A 71 -20.87 -13.56 -2.42
CA GLY A 71 -20.17 -13.65 -3.70
C GLY A 71 -18.84 -12.91 -3.73
N THR A 72 -18.01 -13.26 -4.72
CA THR A 72 -16.69 -12.64 -4.93
C THR A 72 -16.55 -12.25 -6.40
N LEU A 73 -16.28 -10.97 -6.66
CA LEU A 73 -16.00 -10.44 -8.00
C LEU A 73 -14.54 -10.00 -8.09
N LEU A 74 -13.80 -10.54 -9.05
CA LEU A 74 -12.48 -10.05 -9.45
C LEU A 74 -12.64 -9.27 -10.75
N ALA A 75 -12.47 -7.95 -10.68
CA ALA A 75 -12.77 -7.03 -11.76
C ALA A 75 -11.49 -6.32 -12.23
N GLU A 76 -10.94 -6.77 -13.36
CA GLU A 76 -9.88 -5.99 -14.02
C GLU A 76 -10.53 -4.96 -14.94
N GLY A 77 -10.32 -3.70 -14.61
CA GLY A 77 -10.82 -2.60 -15.42
C GLY A 77 -9.72 -1.62 -15.75
N GLY A 78 -9.39 -1.48 -17.03
CA GLY A 78 -8.34 -0.59 -17.50
C GLY A 78 -8.47 0.84 -16.96
N THR A 79 -7.41 1.64 -17.12
CA THR A 79 -7.46 3.06 -16.77
C THR A 79 -8.60 3.73 -17.53
N GLY A 80 -9.26 4.70 -16.90
CA GLY A 80 -10.31 5.49 -17.54
C GLY A 80 -11.69 4.87 -17.62
N ILE A 81 -11.94 3.64 -17.20
CA ILE A 81 -13.32 3.10 -17.16
C ILE A 81 -14.21 3.76 -16.09
N GLY A 82 -13.63 4.52 -15.15
CA GLY A 82 -14.38 5.13 -14.04
C GLY A 82 -14.66 4.17 -12.89
N LYS A 83 -13.70 3.31 -12.55
CA LYS A 83 -13.80 2.30 -11.47
C LYS A 83 -14.42 2.83 -10.19
N SER A 84 -13.96 3.99 -9.70
CA SER A 84 -14.42 4.53 -8.43
C SER A 84 -15.94 4.73 -8.40
N LEU A 85 -16.48 5.42 -9.38
CA LEU A 85 -17.95 5.58 -9.48
C LEU A 85 -18.66 4.24 -9.70
N ALA A 86 -18.07 3.33 -10.48
CA ALA A 86 -18.66 2.04 -10.77
C ALA A 86 -18.88 1.18 -9.53
N TYR A 87 -18.01 1.26 -8.50
CA TYR A 87 -18.25 0.54 -7.25
C TYR A 87 -18.94 1.40 -6.18
N LEU A 88 -18.74 2.72 -6.18
CA LEU A 88 -19.36 3.59 -5.20
C LEU A 88 -20.89 3.67 -5.37
N ILE A 89 -21.37 3.78 -6.61
CA ILE A 89 -22.81 3.90 -6.85
C ILE A 89 -23.60 2.69 -6.30
N PRO A 90 -23.30 1.43 -6.65
CA PRO A 90 -24.00 0.29 -6.05
C PRO A 90 -23.77 0.20 -4.54
N THR A 91 -22.62 0.65 -4.03
CA THR A 91 -22.33 0.66 -2.59
C THR A 91 -23.24 1.63 -1.82
N VAL A 92 -23.50 2.82 -2.33
CA VAL A 92 -24.36 3.81 -1.65
C VAL A 92 -25.85 3.52 -1.86
N LEU A 93 -26.21 2.85 -2.94
CA LEU A 93 -27.62 2.50 -3.25
C LEU A 93 -28.13 1.32 -2.42
N GLN A 94 -27.26 0.36 -2.11
CA GLN A 94 -27.63 -0.78 -1.28
C GLN A 94 -27.63 -0.36 0.21
N LYS A 95 -28.80 -0.34 0.86
CA LYS A 95 -28.99 0.18 2.22
C LYS A 95 -28.86 -0.85 3.34
N LYS A 96 -28.68 -2.13 3.01
CA LYS A 96 -28.79 -3.24 3.96
C LYS A 96 -27.47 -3.80 4.47
N LYS A 97 -26.34 -3.40 3.87
CA LYS A 97 -25.03 -4.00 4.13
C LYS A 97 -24.06 -2.91 4.54
N ARG A 98 -23.33 -3.17 5.58
CA ARG A 98 -22.19 -2.34 5.97
C ARG A 98 -20.98 -2.69 5.11
N VAL A 99 -20.39 -1.68 4.48
CA VAL A 99 -19.32 -1.86 3.50
C VAL A 99 -18.01 -1.24 3.99
N VAL A 100 -16.93 -2.00 3.91
CA VAL A 100 -15.56 -1.51 4.08
C VAL A 100 -14.92 -1.35 2.71
N ILE A 101 -14.45 -0.15 2.40
CA ILE A 101 -13.65 0.15 1.21
C ILE A 101 -12.20 0.32 1.64
N SER A 102 -11.35 -0.53 1.13
CA SER A 102 -9.93 -0.56 1.44
C SER A 102 -9.10 -0.12 0.24
N THR A 103 -8.16 0.81 0.44
CA THR A 103 -7.32 1.41 -0.62
C THR A 103 -5.84 1.29 -0.28
N PRO A 104 -4.89 1.43 -1.22
CA PRO A 104 -3.47 1.34 -0.90
C PRO A 104 -2.92 2.52 -0.10
N THR A 105 -3.42 3.75 -0.32
CA THR A 105 -2.82 4.97 0.21
C THR A 105 -3.79 5.81 1.05
N THR A 106 -3.25 6.59 1.99
CA THR A 106 -4.03 7.54 2.79
C THR A 106 -4.62 8.67 1.94
N GLY A 107 -3.93 9.10 0.88
CA GLY A 107 -4.44 10.14 -0.02
C GLY A 107 -5.72 9.70 -0.75
N LEU A 108 -5.75 8.47 -1.27
CA LEU A 108 -6.92 7.91 -1.92
C LEU A 108 -8.06 7.66 -0.91
N GLN A 109 -7.70 7.25 0.31
CA GLN A 109 -8.62 7.08 1.42
C GLN A 109 -9.34 8.40 1.76
N ASP A 110 -8.59 9.50 1.86
CA ASP A 110 -9.15 10.84 2.11
C ASP A 110 -10.00 11.34 0.95
N GLN A 111 -9.56 11.11 -0.27
CA GLN A 111 -10.33 11.48 -1.47
C GLN A 111 -11.71 10.81 -1.46
N LEU A 112 -11.76 9.50 -1.24
CA LEU A 112 -13.02 8.75 -1.23
C LEU A 112 -13.92 9.16 -0.05
N GLY A 113 -13.37 9.20 1.16
CA GLY A 113 -14.17 9.39 2.36
C GLY A 113 -14.59 10.83 2.66
N ASP A 114 -13.78 11.82 2.25
CA ASP A 114 -14.06 13.22 2.51
C ASP A 114 -14.71 13.96 1.34
N ARG A 115 -14.59 13.44 0.12
CA ARG A 115 -15.07 14.11 -1.09
C ARG A 115 -16.02 13.26 -1.92
N ASP A 116 -15.55 12.11 -2.41
CA ASP A 116 -16.27 11.39 -3.46
C ASP A 116 -17.57 10.74 -2.93
N ILE A 117 -17.53 10.06 -1.78
CA ILE A 117 -18.72 9.44 -1.17
C ILE A 117 -19.70 10.49 -0.63
N PRO A 118 -19.26 11.51 0.16
CA PRO A 118 -20.18 12.58 0.60
C PRO A 118 -20.86 13.31 -0.54
N ASN A 119 -20.12 13.66 -1.60
CA ASN A 119 -20.70 14.31 -2.78
C ASN A 119 -21.72 13.41 -3.46
N LEU A 120 -21.42 12.11 -3.60
CA LEU A 120 -22.36 11.14 -4.20
C LEU A 120 -23.64 11.00 -3.37
N ILE A 121 -23.51 10.90 -2.03
CA ILE A 121 -24.66 10.83 -1.12
C ILE A 121 -25.52 12.09 -1.26
N GLN A 122 -24.91 13.28 -1.33
CA GLN A 122 -25.60 14.55 -1.48
C GLN A 122 -26.32 14.63 -2.85
N GLN A 123 -25.64 14.32 -3.94
CA GLN A 123 -26.19 14.36 -5.29
C GLN A 123 -27.37 13.40 -5.49
N LEU A 124 -27.29 12.24 -4.85
CA LEU A 124 -28.36 11.25 -4.92
C LEU A 124 -29.48 11.49 -3.90
N GLY A 125 -29.37 12.51 -3.03
CA GLY A 125 -30.34 12.83 -1.99
C GLY A 125 -30.54 11.70 -0.98
N LEU A 126 -29.50 10.92 -0.69
CA LEU A 126 -29.56 9.77 0.23
C LEU A 126 -29.53 10.27 1.67
N LYS A 127 -30.70 10.28 2.32
CA LYS A 127 -30.81 10.62 3.75
C LYS A 127 -30.44 9.38 4.59
N ASN A 128 -29.78 9.60 5.72
CA ASN A 128 -29.45 8.58 6.72
C ASN A 128 -28.38 7.54 6.29
N LEU A 129 -27.59 7.80 5.26
CA LEU A 129 -26.39 7.00 4.95
C LEU A 129 -25.17 7.70 5.50
N THR A 130 -24.41 7.01 6.36
CA THR A 130 -23.25 7.56 7.01
C THR A 130 -21.96 7.00 6.42
N CYS A 131 -20.96 7.84 6.21
CA CYS A 131 -19.64 7.39 5.78
C CYS A 131 -18.54 8.02 6.63
N GLY A 132 -17.40 7.36 6.69
CA GLY A 132 -16.24 7.90 7.40
C GLY A 132 -14.94 7.21 7.06
N VAL A 133 -13.85 7.94 7.34
CA VAL A 133 -12.49 7.48 7.14
C VAL A 133 -11.95 6.89 8.44
N TYR A 134 -11.45 5.66 8.38
CA TYR A 134 -10.77 5.02 9.49
C TYR A 134 -9.28 4.90 9.22
N LYS A 135 -8.49 5.68 9.97
CA LYS A 135 -7.02 5.74 9.87
C LYS A 135 -6.34 5.15 11.10
N GLY A 136 -5.11 4.70 10.93
CA GLY A 136 -4.24 4.30 12.03
C GLY A 136 -3.96 5.47 12.99
N ALA A 137 -3.79 5.17 14.28
CA ALA A 137 -3.60 6.16 15.33
C ALA A 137 -2.36 7.06 15.14
N THR A 138 -1.38 6.66 14.33
CA THR A 138 -0.23 7.48 13.94
C THR A 138 -0.59 8.69 13.08
N ASN A 139 -1.80 8.71 12.52
CA ASN A 139 -2.28 9.83 11.71
C ASN A 139 -2.94 10.94 12.55
N PHE A 140 -3.06 10.78 13.85
CA PHE A 140 -3.70 11.76 14.72
C PHE A 140 -2.76 12.29 15.78
N GLY A 141 -2.76 13.60 16.00
CA GLY A 141 -2.09 14.23 17.13
C GLY A 141 -2.74 13.84 18.46
N CYS A 142 -1.96 13.85 19.54
CA CYS A 142 -2.44 13.47 20.87
C CYS A 142 -2.29 14.66 21.86
N PHE A 143 -3.39 15.09 22.46
CA PHE A 143 -3.45 16.16 23.45
C PHE A 143 -2.64 15.85 24.73
N MET A 144 -2.40 14.57 25.02
CA MET A 144 -1.69 14.11 26.20
C MET A 144 -0.17 14.01 25.99
N LEU A 145 0.32 14.23 24.76
CA LEU A 145 1.72 14.03 24.38
C LEU A 145 2.37 15.32 23.87
N VAL A 146 1.87 16.48 24.26
CA VAL A 146 2.45 17.78 23.89
C VAL A 146 3.90 17.88 24.37
N ASN A 147 4.22 17.33 25.53
CA ASN A 147 5.58 17.31 26.09
C ASN A 147 6.57 16.43 25.31
N GLU A 148 6.10 15.55 24.43
CA GLU A 148 6.95 14.76 23.54
C GLU A 148 7.42 15.56 22.30
N VAL A 149 6.91 16.77 22.13
CA VAL A 149 7.34 17.70 21.09
C VAL A 149 8.48 18.58 21.65
N PRO A 150 9.57 18.82 20.90
CA PRO A 150 10.66 19.69 21.31
C PRO A 150 10.14 21.07 21.76
N GLU A 151 10.75 21.63 22.81
CA GLU A 151 10.39 22.97 23.27
C GLU A 151 10.69 24.05 22.23
N GLY A 152 9.87 25.10 22.20
CA GLY A 152 9.99 26.20 21.28
C GLY A 152 8.89 26.22 20.19
N PRO A 153 9.15 26.84 19.03
CA PRO A 153 8.12 27.07 17.99
C PRO A 153 7.38 25.82 17.54
N GLU A 154 8.05 24.67 17.45
CA GLU A 154 7.41 23.41 17.04
C GLU A 154 6.33 22.95 18.03
N ARG A 155 6.52 23.16 19.33
CA ARG A 155 5.53 22.85 20.36
C ARG A 155 4.35 23.84 20.31
N GLU A 156 4.64 25.12 20.12
CA GLU A 156 3.61 26.15 19.98
C GLU A 156 2.73 25.87 18.75
N ASP A 157 3.32 25.52 17.61
CA ASP A 157 2.60 25.15 16.40
C ASP A 157 1.73 23.89 16.62
N TYR A 158 2.25 22.91 17.37
CA TYR A 158 1.49 21.69 17.67
C TYR A 158 0.33 21.96 18.62
N GLU A 159 0.51 22.80 19.64
CA GLU A 159 -0.56 23.23 20.54
C GLU A 159 -1.66 24.00 19.79
N ALA A 160 -1.26 24.91 18.89
CA ALA A 160 -2.18 25.64 18.02
C ALA A 160 -2.99 24.70 17.11
N PHE A 161 -2.31 23.72 16.52
CA PHE A 161 -2.96 22.68 15.71
C PHE A 161 -3.99 21.88 16.51
N LEU A 162 -3.67 21.45 17.74
CA LEU A 162 -4.59 20.73 18.60
C LEU A 162 -5.76 21.63 19.06
N ALA A 163 -5.49 22.90 19.39
CA ALA A 163 -6.51 23.86 19.76
C ALA A 163 -7.49 24.13 18.61
N GLU A 164 -6.99 24.26 17.37
CA GLU A 164 -7.83 24.38 16.18
C GLU A 164 -8.74 23.15 15.99
N ALA A 165 -8.19 21.95 16.13
CA ALA A 165 -8.96 20.72 16.02
C ALA A 165 -10.13 20.70 17.03
N LYS A 166 -9.87 21.13 18.27
CA LYS A 166 -10.89 21.21 19.31
C LYS A 166 -11.93 22.31 19.01
N ALA A 167 -11.48 23.51 18.62
CA ALA A 167 -12.36 24.64 18.32
C ALA A 167 -13.31 24.38 17.15
N LYS A 168 -12.80 23.69 16.11
CA LYS A 168 -13.58 23.33 14.90
C LYS A 168 -14.27 21.98 14.99
N SER A 169 -14.19 21.30 16.12
CA SER A 169 -14.80 19.98 16.37
C SER A 169 -14.45 18.92 15.30
N HIS A 170 -13.21 18.90 14.84
CA HIS A 170 -12.72 17.90 13.89
C HIS A 170 -11.53 17.09 14.45
N PRO A 171 -11.20 15.93 13.87
CA PRO A 171 -10.04 15.17 14.29
C PRO A 171 -8.73 15.94 14.09
N ALA A 172 -7.77 15.77 15.01
CA ALA A 172 -6.40 16.27 14.92
C ALA A 172 -5.59 15.46 13.89
N ASP A 173 -6.09 15.38 12.66
CA ASP A 173 -5.55 14.55 11.57
C ASP A 173 -4.30 15.20 10.97
N LYS A 174 -3.24 14.43 10.86
CA LYS A 174 -1.95 14.80 10.27
C LYS A 174 -2.05 15.52 8.92
N LYS A 175 -3.06 15.18 8.11
CA LYS A 175 -3.31 15.83 6.81
C LYS A 175 -3.61 17.32 6.91
N ARG A 176 -4.03 17.80 8.09
CA ARG A 176 -4.31 19.22 8.38
C ARG A 176 -3.09 19.97 8.90
N TRP A 177 -2.01 19.25 9.20
CA TRP A 177 -0.72 19.85 9.56
C TRP A 177 -0.15 20.63 8.38
N VAL A 178 0.32 21.84 8.63
CA VAL A 178 0.92 22.68 7.60
C VAL A 178 2.38 22.28 7.40
N GLY A 179 2.71 21.85 6.20
CA GLY A 179 4.04 21.39 5.84
C GLY A 179 4.26 19.87 6.02
N ASP A 180 5.52 19.46 5.98
CA ASP A 180 5.91 18.06 6.20
C ASP A 180 5.74 17.70 7.68
N ALA A 181 5.28 16.47 7.93
CA ALA A 181 5.17 15.98 9.29
C ALA A 181 6.56 15.88 9.93
N PRO A 182 6.78 16.56 11.07
CA PRO A 182 8.06 16.59 11.75
C PRO A 182 8.51 15.19 12.20
N ARG A 183 9.83 15.02 12.41
CA ARG A 183 10.39 13.73 12.87
C ARG A 183 9.80 13.26 14.20
N TRP A 184 9.43 14.19 15.07
CA TRP A 184 8.82 13.90 16.38
C TRP A 184 7.34 13.51 16.30
N TRP A 185 6.66 13.70 15.16
CA TRP A 185 5.21 13.42 15.02
C TRP A 185 4.80 12.06 15.56
N ASN A 186 5.56 11.02 15.25
CA ASN A 186 5.22 9.67 15.70
C ASN A 186 5.21 9.55 17.23
N ASN A 187 6.08 10.28 17.94
CA ASN A 187 6.14 10.28 19.40
C ASN A 187 4.91 10.97 20.01
N ALA A 188 4.48 12.10 19.43
CA ALA A 188 3.32 12.88 19.86
C ALA A 188 1.98 12.38 19.27
N SER A 189 1.98 11.27 18.52
CA SER A 189 0.76 10.74 17.91
C SER A 189 -0.10 9.93 18.88
N ALA A 190 -1.39 9.81 18.56
CA ALA A 190 -2.36 9.05 19.34
C ALA A 190 -2.03 7.55 19.49
N LYS A 191 -1.11 7.01 18.66
CA LYS A 191 -0.58 5.66 18.84
C LYS A 191 0.10 5.46 20.19
N ASN A 192 0.78 6.48 20.67
CA ASN A 192 1.55 6.45 21.92
C ASN A 192 0.78 7.04 23.12
N CYS A 193 -0.51 7.39 22.91
CA CYS A 193 -1.33 7.97 23.99
C CYS A 193 -1.30 7.12 25.26
N PRO A 194 -0.95 7.68 26.43
CA PRO A 194 -0.91 6.92 27.68
C PRO A 194 -2.30 6.57 28.19
N ILE A 195 -3.35 7.24 27.75
CA ILE A 195 -4.72 7.07 28.25
C ILE A 195 -5.52 6.18 27.30
N PRO A 196 -6.20 5.13 27.79
CA PRO A 196 -7.11 4.34 26.97
C PRO A 196 -8.21 5.21 26.35
N PRO A 197 -8.65 4.97 25.10
CA PRO A 197 -9.64 5.81 24.42
C PRO A 197 -10.95 5.99 25.19
N LYS A 198 -11.39 4.97 25.92
CA LYS A 198 -12.61 5.01 26.74
C LYS A 198 -12.54 5.99 27.94
N LEU A 199 -11.32 6.33 28.36
CA LEU A 199 -11.06 7.19 29.52
C LEU A 199 -10.50 8.56 29.12
N CYS A 200 -10.20 8.75 27.84
CA CYS A 200 -9.63 9.99 27.32
C CYS A 200 -10.75 10.92 26.85
N GLU A 201 -10.85 12.11 27.45
CA GLU A 201 -11.80 13.16 27.05
C GLU A 201 -11.55 13.69 25.63
N HIS A 202 -10.32 13.54 25.12
CA HIS A 202 -9.94 13.96 23.78
C HIS A 202 -10.02 12.82 22.75
N SER A 203 -10.58 11.66 23.11
CA SER A 203 -10.57 10.47 22.23
C SER A 203 -11.27 10.69 20.89
N ALA A 204 -12.32 11.51 20.85
CA ALA A 204 -13.03 11.87 19.62
C ALA A 204 -12.14 12.58 18.60
N TYR A 205 -11.18 13.41 19.06
CA TYR A 205 -10.24 14.13 18.20
C TYR A 205 -9.03 13.27 17.77
N CYS A 206 -8.70 12.28 18.58
CA CYS A 206 -7.56 11.40 18.34
C CYS A 206 -7.90 10.12 17.60
N LYS A 207 -9.18 9.70 17.64
CA LYS A 207 -9.63 8.46 17.02
C LYS A 207 -11.12 8.51 16.71
N PRO A 208 -11.51 9.07 15.55
CA PRO A 208 -12.91 9.10 15.14
C PRO A 208 -13.55 7.71 15.15
N ASN A 209 -14.78 7.62 15.62
CA ASN A 209 -15.51 6.37 15.67
C ASN A 209 -16.13 6.04 14.32
N ALA A 210 -15.38 5.37 13.45
CA ALA A 210 -15.90 4.93 12.16
C ALA A 210 -16.63 3.56 12.21
N LYS A 211 -16.60 2.85 13.37
CA LYS A 211 -17.19 1.52 13.49
C LYS A 211 -18.71 1.46 13.34
N SER A 212 -19.40 2.57 13.62
CA SER A 212 -20.86 2.68 13.53
C SER A 212 -21.35 3.23 12.19
N MET A 213 -20.45 3.52 11.26
CA MET A 213 -20.83 4.08 9.95
C MET A 213 -21.18 2.98 8.96
N ASP A 214 -22.11 3.28 8.04
CA ASP A 214 -22.57 2.33 7.01
C ASP A 214 -21.47 2.04 5.98
N ILE A 215 -20.69 3.05 5.63
CA ILE A 215 -19.54 2.94 4.73
C ILE A 215 -18.28 3.41 5.44
N VAL A 216 -17.31 2.54 5.55
CA VAL A 216 -16.00 2.83 6.14
C VAL A 216 -14.92 2.77 5.08
N VAL A 217 -14.20 3.88 4.90
CA VAL A 217 -13.02 3.93 4.04
C VAL A 217 -11.77 3.74 4.89
N THR A 218 -10.96 2.76 4.54
CA THR A 218 -9.72 2.43 5.24
C THR A 218 -8.60 2.13 4.24
N ASN A 219 -7.43 1.73 4.72
CA ASN A 219 -6.35 1.26 3.84
C ASN A 219 -6.05 -0.23 4.04
N HIS A 220 -5.38 -0.82 3.04
CA HIS A 220 -5.04 -2.24 3.04
C HIS A 220 -4.22 -2.67 4.27
N SER A 221 -3.37 -1.79 4.79
CA SER A 221 -2.61 -2.11 6.01
C SER A 221 -3.50 -2.26 7.24
N LEU A 222 -4.52 -1.39 7.38
CA LEU A 222 -5.48 -1.51 8.48
C LEU A 222 -6.42 -2.70 8.30
N THR A 223 -6.82 -3.00 7.06
CA THR A 223 -7.53 -4.26 6.75
C THR A 223 -6.70 -5.47 7.15
N GLY A 224 -5.40 -5.45 6.87
CA GLY A 224 -4.47 -6.49 7.33
C GLY A 224 -4.38 -6.60 8.84
N ILE A 225 -4.37 -5.48 9.57
CA ILE A 225 -4.39 -5.50 11.05
C ILE A 225 -5.72 -6.05 11.57
N ASP A 226 -6.85 -5.72 10.93
CA ASP A 226 -8.15 -6.28 11.29
C ASP A 226 -8.16 -7.80 11.12
N PHE A 227 -7.64 -8.32 10.00
CA PHE A 227 -7.49 -9.76 9.77
C PHE A 227 -6.56 -10.43 10.78
N MET A 228 -5.45 -9.81 11.12
CA MET A 228 -4.48 -10.31 12.09
C MET A 228 -5.06 -10.43 13.51
N LEU A 229 -5.91 -9.49 13.91
CA LEU A 229 -6.53 -9.46 15.24
C LEU A 229 -7.81 -10.31 15.34
N GLY A 230 -8.20 -10.93 14.24
CA GLY A 230 -9.47 -11.62 14.06
C GLY A 230 -10.49 -10.69 13.41
N THR A 231 -10.89 -11.02 12.19
CA THR A 231 -11.80 -10.28 11.31
C THR A 231 -12.88 -9.49 12.05
N LYS A 232 -13.13 -8.24 11.61
CA LYS A 232 -14.16 -7.35 12.18
C LYS A 232 -13.86 -6.78 13.59
N LYS A 233 -12.65 -6.97 14.11
CA LYS A 233 -12.28 -6.49 15.47
C LYS A 233 -11.99 -4.99 15.50
N ILE A 234 -11.34 -4.46 14.47
CA ILE A 234 -10.98 -3.04 14.40
C ILE A 234 -12.01 -2.27 13.59
N LEU A 235 -12.36 -2.80 12.42
CA LEU A 235 -13.27 -2.14 11.49
C LEU A 235 -14.74 -2.27 11.87
N GLY A 236 -15.06 -3.08 12.88
CA GLY A 236 -16.42 -3.40 13.28
C GLY A 236 -17.04 -4.46 12.37
N ASP A 237 -18.28 -4.84 12.63
CA ASP A 237 -18.96 -5.85 11.80
C ASP A 237 -19.31 -5.30 10.43
N TYR A 238 -18.98 -6.02 9.35
CA TYR A 238 -19.26 -5.61 7.97
C TYR A 238 -19.58 -6.81 7.08
N ASP A 239 -20.44 -6.58 6.09
CA ASP A 239 -20.94 -7.60 5.16
C ASP A 239 -20.14 -7.65 3.86
N ALA A 240 -19.56 -6.51 3.47
CA ALA A 240 -18.88 -6.38 2.19
C ALA A 240 -17.51 -5.70 2.32
N LEU A 241 -16.54 -6.19 1.56
CA LEU A 241 -15.20 -5.64 1.42
C LEU A 241 -14.92 -5.31 -0.04
N VAL A 242 -14.60 -4.06 -0.30
CA VAL A 242 -14.09 -3.59 -1.59
C VAL A 242 -12.60 -3.34 -1.47
N LEU A 243 -11.78 -4.06 -2.24
CA LEU A 243 -10.34 -3.84 -2.35
C LEU A 243 -10.06 -3.03 -3.62
N ASP A 244 -9.96 -1.72 -3.48
CA ASP A 244 -9.61 -0.83 -4.59
C ASP A 244 -8.09 -0.84 -4.80
N GLU A 245 -7.64 -0.89 -6.06
CA GLU A 245 -6.27 -1.21 -6.46
C GLU A 245 -5.78 -2.53 -5.80
N GLY A 246 -6.63 -3.55 -5.89
CA GLY A 246 -6.47 -4.85 -5.21
C GLY A 246 -5.17 -5.60 -5.51
N HIS A 247 -4.48 -5.27 -6.62
CA HIS A 247 -3.16 -5.82 -6.95
C HIS A 247 -2.08 -5.46 -5.90
N GLU A 248 -2.27 -4.37 -5.14
CA GLU A 248 -1.39 -3.96 -4.04
C GLU A 248 -1.83 -4.54 -2.67
N ALA A 249 -3.05 -5.08 -2.59
CA ALA A 249 -3.64 -5.45 -1.30
C ALA A 249 -2.81 -6.50 -0.55
N SER A 250 -2.36 -7.56 -1.22
CA SER A 250 -1.55 -8.62 -0.59
C SER A 250 -0.26 -8.07 0.02
N ARG A 251 0.42 -7.13 -0.66
CA ARG A 251 1.66 -6.49 -0.19
C ARG A 251 1.43 -5.67 1.08
N TYR A 252 0.38 -4.83 1.11
CA TYR A 252 0.07 -4.00 2.27
C TYR A 252 -0.50 -4.81 3.43
N ILE A 253 -1.33 -5.82 3.16
CA ILE A 253 -1.85 -6.73 4.17
C ILE A 253 -0.70 -7.53 4.80
N SER A 254 0.24 -8.04 4.01
CA SER A 254 1.42 -8.76 4.49
C SER A 254 2.25 -7.96 5.51
N LYS A 255 2.38 -6.65 5.31
CA LYS A 255 3.07 -5.76 6.27
C LYS A 255 2.41 -5.74 7.65
N ALA A 256 1.10 -5.93 7.74
CA ALA A 256 0.42 -6.00 9.03
C ALA A 256 0.81 -7.25 9.84
N PHE A 257 1.20 -8.31 9.15
CA PHE A 257 1.67 -9.55 9.75
C PHE A 257 3.19 -9.57 9.98
N GLU A 258 3.89 -8.52 9.57
CA GLU A 258 5.31 -8.37 9.88
C GLU A 258 5.50 -8.18 11.37
N ARG A 259 6.47 -8.90 11.90
CA ARG A 259 6.91 -8.81 13.30
C ARG A 259 8.36 -8.42 13.30
N GLN A 260 8.74 -7.63 14.29
CA GLN A 260 10.12 -7.22 14.48
C GLN A 260 10.49 -7.21 15.96
N ILE A 261 11.75 -7.48 16.21
CA ILE A 261 12.38 -7.27 17.52
C ILE A 261 13.64 -6.45 17.28
N THR A 262 13.73 -5.30 17.94
CA THR A 262 14.87 -4.42 17.83
C THR A 262 15.41 -4.05 19.22
N LEU A 263 16.70 -3.81 19.31
CA LEU A 263 17.31 -3.37 20.58
C LEU A 263 16.67 -2.09 21.14
N PRO A 264 16.44 -1.02 20.34
CA PRO A 264 15.76 0.18 20.83
C PRO A 264 14.34 -0.08 21.34
N GLN A 265 13.62 -1.09 20.82
CA GLN A 265 12.32 -1.47 21.32
C GLN A 265 12.41 -2.05 22.74
N LEU A 266 13.38 -2.90 23.01
CA LEU A 266 13.59 -3.50 24.34
C LEU A 266 14.13 -2.45 25.32
N GLU A 267 15.06 -1.58 24.92
CA GLU A 267 15.56 -0.47 25.74
C GLU A 267 14.44 0.51 26.10
N ARG A 268 13.52 0.78 25.17
CA ARG A 268 12.34 1.60 25.47
C ARG A 268 11.41 0.93 26.48
N LEU A 269 11.25 -0.41 26.43
CA LEU A 269 10.48 -1.13 27.45
C LEU A 269 11.16 -1.02 28.82
N GLN A 270 12.48 -1.09 28.88
CA GLN A 270 13.23 -0.88 30.12
C GLN A 270 12.99 0.53 30.68
N THR A 271 13.18 1.57 29.88
CA THR A 271 12.92 2.97 30.30
C THR A 271 11.45 3.15 30.75
N MET A 272 10.51 2.59 30.00
CA MET A 272 9.10 2.65 30.40
C MET A 272 8.83 1.99 31.74
N LEU A 273 9.53 0.92 32.08
CA LEU A 273 9.40 0.23 33.35
C LEU A 273 10.02 1.06 34.48
N GLU A 274 11.23 1.59 34.27
CA GLU A 274 11.93 2.47 35.21
C GLU A 274 11.10 3.73 35.51
N ASP A 275 10.57 4.41 34.50
CA ASP A 275 9.67 5.57 34.67
C ASP A 275 8.38 5.18 35.43
N SER A 276 7.84 3.97 35.20
CA SER A 276 6.63 3.52 35.89
C SER A 276 6.92 3.22 37.35
N SER A 277 8.09 2.66 37.66
CA SER A 277 8.57 2.42 39.04
C SER A 277 8.84 3.76 39.76
N ALA A 278 9.36 4.75 39.04
CA ALA A 278 9.66 6.08 39.57
C ALA A 278 8.41 6.97 39.69
N ALA A 279 7.27 6.63 39.11
CA ALA A 279 6.06 7.42 39.15
C ALA A 279 5.59 7.61 40.61
N GLU A 280 5.41 8.87 41.00
CA GLU A 280 5.03 9.22 42.37
C GLU A 280 3.76 8.54 42.83
N GLU A 281 2.73 8.48 41.97
CA GLU A 281 1.45 7.83 42.24
C GLU A 281 1.62 6.35 42.51
N LEU A 282 2.49 5.66 41.76
CA LEU A 282 2.73 4.23 41.98
C LEU A 282 3.60 4.02 43.22
N ARG A 283 4.61 4.84 43.48
CA ARG A 283 5.42 4.80 44.69
C ARG A 283 4.57 4.99 45.93
N ASN A 284 3.72 6.02 45.97
CA ASN A 284 2.83 6.27 47.09
C ASN A 284 1.83 5.12 47.30
N TYR A 285 1.40 4.48 46.22
CA TYR A 285 0.55 3.29 46.30
C TYR A 285 1.31 2.06 46.83
N ILE A 286 2.54 1.84 46.31
CA ILE A 286 3.41 0.73 46.75
C ILE A 286 3.86 0.91 48.20
N MET A 287 4.13 2.15 48.67
CA MET A 287 4.46 2.39 50.10
C MET A 287 3.35 1.96 51.04
N SER A 288 2.08 2.08 50.65
CA SER A 288 0.94 1.54 51.38
C SER A 288 0.72 0.04 51.19
N HIS A 289 1.49 -0.59 50.26
CA HIS A 289 1.41 -2.01 49.93
C HIS A 289 2.82 -2.57 49.67
N PRO A 290 3.69 -2.67 50.67
CA PRO A 290 5.12 -2.92 50.52
C PRO A 290 5.51 -4.29 49.93
N THR A 291 4.55 -5.19 49.74
CA THR A 291 4.76 -6.50 49.10
C THR A 291 4.80 -6.40 47.55
N VAL A 292 4.42 -5.24 46.96
CA VAL A 292 4.39 -5.05 45.53
C VAL A 292 5.57 -4.18 45.10
N THR A 293 6.47 -4.73 44.33
CA THR A 293 7.63 -4.00 43.77
C THR A 293 7.81 -4.35 42.31
N LEU A 294 8.36 -3.42 41.50
CA LEU A 294 8.74 -3.64 40.11
C LEU A 294 10.23 -3.95 39.94
N ALA A 295 11.01 -3.95 41.02
CA ALA A 295 12.48 -4.15 40.97
C ALA A 295 12.91 -5.48 40.31
N GLU A 296 12.12 -6.55 40.53
CA GLU A 296 12.36 -7.83 39.88
C GLU A 296 12.15 -7.75 38.37
N CYS A 297 11.13 -6.98 37.89
CA CYS A 297 10.91 -6.74 36.47
C CYS A 297 12.03 -5.91 35.85
N GLU A 298 12.55 -4.90 36.58
CA GLU A 298 13.69 -4.08 36.13
C GLU A 298 14.98 -4.92 35.99
N THR A 299 15.20 -5.86 36.89
CA THR A 299 16.34 -6.78 36.81
C THR A 299 16.15 -7.75 35.64
N ALA A 300 14.97 -8.30 35.50
CA ALA A 300 14.65 -9.29 34.46
C ALA A 300 14.73 -8.68 33.05
N ILE A 301 14.31 -7.42 32.81
CA ILE A 301 14.40 -6.78 31.49
C ILE A 301 15.85 -6.60 31.04
N LYS A 302 16.80 -6.38 31.98
CA LYS A 302 18.22 -6.33 31.65
C LYS A 302 18.76 -7.67 31.17
N VAL A 303 18.25 -8.77 31.74
CA VAL A 303 18.58 -10.13 31.28
C VAL A 303 18.02 -10.36 29.87
N VAL A 304 16.80 -9.89 29.59
CA VAL A 304 16.19 -9.95 28.25
C VAL A 304 17.07 -9.22 27.22
N ILE A 305 17.50 -8.01 27.51
CA ILE A 305 18.36 -7.22 26.61
C ILE A 305 19.68 -7.94 26.34
N LYS A 306 20.30 -8.53 27.37
CA LYS A 306 21.53 -9.32 27.20
C LYS A 306 21.29 -10.56 26.32
N ALA A 307 20.22 -11.31 26.57
CA ALA A 307 19.86 -12.49 25.79
C ALA A 307 19.53 -12.13 24.33
N TYR A 308 18.84 -11.00 24.09
CA TYR A 308 18.58 -10.49 22.76
C TYR A 308 19.86 -10.18 21.98
N LYS A 309 20.83 -9.52 22.61
CA LYS A 309 22.12 -9.21 21.97
C LYS A 309 22.83 -10.48 21.50
N GLY A 310 22.81 -11.56 22.28
CA GLY A 310 23.34 -12.87 21.86
C GLY A 310 22.56 -13.46 20.68
N PHE A 311 21.24 -13.48 20.75
CA PHE A 311 20.39 -13.97 19.66
C PHE A 311 20.58 -13.17 18.36
N HIS A 312 20.61 -11.83 18.45
CA HIS A 312 20.77 -10.96 17.29
C HIS A 312 22.17 -11.10 16.64
N ALA A 313 23.22 -11.17 17.45
CA ALA A 313 24.57 -11.41 16.95
C ALA A 313 24.68 -12.73 16.18
N GLU A 314 24.08 -13.80 16.71
CA GLU A 314 24.08 -15.11 16.04
C GLU A 314 23.22 -15.09 14.76
N ALA A 315 22.06 -14.39 14.78
CA ALA A 315 21.23 -14.22 13.60
C ALA A 315 21.99 -13.50 12.46
N LEU A 316 22.77 -12.47 12.80
CA LEU A 316 23.62 -11.76 11.83
C LEU A 316 24.76 -12.66 11.31
N ALA A 317 25.35 -13.49 12.16
CA ALA A 317 26.45 -14.37 11.77
C ALA A 317 26.02 -15.46 10.77
N VAL A 318 24.77 -15.94 10.86
CA VAL A 318 24.22 -16.98 9.98
C VAL A 318 23.41 -16.42 8.81
N ALA A 319 23.15 -15.12 8.78
CA ALA A 319 22.43 -14.47 7.68
C ALA A 319 23.29 -14.49 6.40
N ASN A 320 22.63 -14.66 5.26
CA ASN A 320 23.28 -14.53 3.96
C ASN A 320 23.58 -13.04 3.62
N GLU A 321 24.20 -12.78 2.48
CA GLU A 321 24.55 -11.42 2.02
C GLU A 321 23.34 -10.45 1.96
N SER A 322 22.13 -10.96 1.82
CA SER A 322 20.89 -10.18 1.81
C SER A 322 20.22 -10.07 3.18
N GLY A 323 20.84 -10.54 4.24
CA GLY A 323 20.30 -10.53 5.60
C GLY A 323 19.26 -11.63 5.87
N THR A 324 18.99 -12.54 4.93
CA THR A 324 18.00 -13.60 5.11
C THR A 324 18.58 -14.73 5.96
N VAL A 325 17.82 -15.13 7.00
CA VAL A 325 18.16 -16.24 7.90
C VAL A 325 17.44 -17.50 7.43
N ASP A 326 18.15 -18.62 7.36
CA ASP A 326 17.51 -19.90 7.07
C ASP A 326 16.71 -20.38 8.28
N ILE A 327 15.38 -20.39 8.13
CA ILE A 327 14.48 -20.79 9.21
C ILE A 327 14.66 -22.26 9.65
N ALA A 328 15.21 -23.10 8.79
CA ALA A 328 15.55 -24.49 9.16
C ALA A 328 16.57 -24.53 10.30
N MET A 329 17.44 -23.52 10.42
CA MET A 329 18.40 -23.43 11.52
C MET A 329 17.75 -23.15 12.88
N LEU A 330 16.55 -22.57 12.89
CA LEU A 330 15.73 -22.34 14.10
C LEU A 330 14.89 -23.57 14.46
N GLY A 331 14.51 -24.38 13.48
CA GLY A 331 13.53 -25.48 13.63
C GLY A 331 14.13 -26.86 13.95
N THR A 332 15.40 -27.12 13.64
CA THR A 332 16.01 -28.46 13.76
C THR A 332 17.35 -28.41 14.47
N GLY A 333 17.56 -29.36 15.37
CA GLY A 333 18.88 -29.67 15.92
C GLY A 333 19.46 -28.70 16.92
N SER A 334 20.77 -28.78 17.10
CA SER A 334 21.58 -28.09 18.09
C SER A 334 22.26 -26.83 17.55
N SER A 335 21.61 -26.05 16.65
CA SER A 335 22.22 -24.81 16.17
C SER A 335 22.35 -23.79 17.29
N GLU A 336 23.45 -23.03 17.31
CA GLU A 336 23.68 -21.95 18.29
C GLU A 336 22.57 -20.91 18.18
N LEU A 337 22.12 -20.57 16.97
CA LEU A 337 21.01 -19.65 16.75
C LEU A 337 19.75 -20.09 17.49
N ARG A 338 19.39 -21.39 17.43
CA ARG A 338 18.25 -21.93 18.19
C ARG A 338 18.47 -21.84 19.70
N THR A 339 19.66 -22.16 20.16
CA THR A 339 20.03 -22.08 21.59
C THR A 339 19.82 -20.65 22.09
N GLN A 340 20.33 -19.66 21.36
CA GLN A 340 20.19 -18.24 21.71
C GLN A 340 18.72 -17.78 21.62
N ALA A 341 17.96 -18.24 20.65
CA ALA A 341 16.53 -17.95 20.55
C ALA A 341 15.73 -18.50 21.74
N VAL A 342 16.05 -19.71 22.19
CA VAL A 342 15.44 -20.33 23.39
C VAL A 342 15.78 -19.56 24.65
N VAL A 343 17.06 -19.17 24.83
CA VAL A 343 17.50 -18.37 25.97
C VAL A 343 16.76 -17.04 26.00
N PHE A 344 16.63 -16.38 24.85
CA PHE A 344 15.91 -15.13 24.71
C PHE A 344 14.40 -15.27 25.00
N SER A 345 13.74 -16.29 24.44
CA SER A 345 12.31 -16.54 24.69
C SER A 345 12.01 -16.84 26.17
N LYS A 346 12.87 -17.63 26.85
CA LYS A 346 12.75 -17.90 28.30
C LYS A 346 12.91 -16.64 29.12
N ALA A 347 13.87 -15.78 28.79
CA ALA A 347 14.08 -14.51 29.48
C ALA A 347 12.87 -13.58 29.34
N LEU A 348 12.28 -13.50 28.12
CA LEU A 348 11.04 -12.77 27.87
C LEU A 348 9.88 -13.30 28.69
N GLY A 349 9.69 -14.61 28.72
CA GLY A 349 8.63 -15.27 29.50
C GLY A 349 8.74 -14.95 30.99
N ALA A 350 9.94 -14.97 31.53
CA ALA A 350 10.15 -14.63 32.94
C ALA A 350 9.73 -13.20 33.27
N VAL A 351 10.10 -12.21 32.43
CA VAL A 351 9.68 -10.80 32.61
C VAL A 351 8.18 -10.64 32.46
N SER A 352 7.57 -11.27 31.43
CA SER A 352 6.14 -11.14 31.19
C SER A 352 5.32 -11.68 32.33
N ASN A 353 5.63 -12.89 32.79
CA ASN A 353 4.94 -13.54 33.91
C ASN A 353 5.07 -12.74 35.23
N THR A 354 6.28 -12.24 35.52
CA THR A 354 6.52 -11.40 36.70
C THR A 354 5.73 -10.11 36.64
N LEU A 355 5.72 -9.44 35.47
CA LEU A 355 5.02 -8.17 35.27
C LEU A 355 3.49 -8.37 35.33
N GLU A 356 2.96 -9.45 34.75
CA GLU A 356 1.53 -9.81 34.85
C GLU A 356 1.11 -10.04 36.30
N ALA A 357 1.87 -10.83 37.04
CA ALA A 357 1.61 -11.06 38.46
C ALA A 357 1.59 -9.74 39.26
N ARG A 358 2.54 -8.83 39.02
CA ARG A 358 2.56 -7.52 39.67
C ARG A 358 1.37 -6.64 39.28
N ILE A 359 0.94 -6.69 38.01
CA ILE A 359 -0.25 -5.96 37.53
C ILE A 359 -1.51 -6.51 38.21
N GLU A 360 -1.65 -7.82 38.36
CA GLU A 360 -2.78 -8.46 39.03
C GLU A 360 -2.82 -8.08 40.52
N GLU A 361 -1.68 -8.11 41.22
CA GLU A 361 -1.58 -7.67 42.63
C GLU A 361 -1.99 -6.20 42.79
N LEU A 362 -1.51 -5.32 41.90
CA LEU A 362 -1.89 -3.90 41.87
C LEU A 362 -3.40 -3.71 41.61
N GLN A 363 -4.00 -4.56 40.79
CA GLN A 363 -5.44 -4.51 40.50
C GLN A 363 -6.29 -5.05 41.64
N GLY A 364 -5.87 -6.13 42.28
CA GLY A 364 -6.56 -6.74 43.41
C GLY A 364 -6.64 -5.81 44.61
N LYS A 365 -5.68 -4.92 44.76
CA LYS A 365 -5.57 -3.94 45.84
C LYS A 365 -6.10 -2.54 45.50
N ARG A 366 -7.07 -2.42 44.60
CA ARG A 366 -7.56 -1.12 44.06
C ARG A 366 -7.92 -0.13 45.18
N PRO A 367 -7.49 1.14 45.08
CA PRO A 367 -7.87 2.17 46.03
C PRO A 367 -9.38 2.41 45.98
N ARG A 368 -10.00 2.60 47.14
CA ARG A 368 -11.45 2.88 47.26
C ARG A 368 -11.84 4.29 46.81
N ARG A 369 -10.87 5.21 46.70
CA ARG A 369 -11.12 6.61 46.32
C ARG A 369 -10.99 6.81 44.81
N THR A 370 -12.04 7.32 44.18
CA THR A 370 -12.16 7.54 42.74
C THR A 370 -11.00 8.37 42.13
N GLU A 371 -10.48 9.33 42.90
CA GLU A 371 -9.38 10.20 42.45
C GLU A 371 -8.04 9.46 42.37
N GLN A 372 -7.74 8.61 43.33
CA GLN A 372 -6.54 7.75 43.29
C GLN A 372 -6.59 6.72 42.16
N VAL A 373 -7.78 6.19 41.85
CA VAL A 373 -7.98 5.31 40.69
C VAL A 373 -7.67 6.05 39.39
N LYS A 374 -8.14 7.30 39.25
CA LYS A 374 -7.86 8.12 38.06
C LYS A 374 -6.37 8.37 37.88
N ARG A 375 -5.62 8.66 38.93
CA ARG A 375 -4.18 8.92 38.89
C ARG A 375 -3.35 7.67 38.53
N LEU A 376 -3.68 6.51 39.07
CA LEU A 376 -2.98 5.23 38.79
C LEU A 376 -3.29 4.64 37.41
N THR A 377 -4.42 5.00 36.81
CA THR A 377 -4.87 4.43 35.54
C THR A 377 -3.87 4.58 34.39
N PRO A 378 -3.20 5.74 34.20
CA PRO A 378 -2.18 5.89 33.14
C PRO A 378 -1.03 4.91 33.30
N THR A 379 -0.45 4.81 34.50
CA THR A 379 0.67 3.92 34.82
C THR A 379 0.29 2.45 34.64
N MET A 380 -0.87 2.04 35.15
CA MET A 380 -1.40 0.68 34.95
C MET A 380 -1.64 0.36 33.47
N SER A 381 -2.11 1.32 32.69
CA SER A 381 -2.30 1.14 31.25
C SER A 381 -0.96 1.04 30.52
N LYS A 382 0.07 1.73 30.98
CA LYS A 382 1.44 1.65 30.47
C LYS A 382 2.02 0.25 30.74
N LEU A 383 1.91 -0.26 31.96
CA LEU A 383 2.37 -1.60 32.33
C LEU A 383 1.65 -2.70 31.54
N LYS A 384 0.34 -2.63 31.39
CA LYS A 384 -0.42 -3.58 30.55
C LYS A 384 -0.01 -3.59 29.09
N ARG A 385 0.31 -2.44 28.53
CA ARG A 385 0.83 -2.37 27.16
C ARG A 385 2.21 -3.01 27.03
N MET A 386 3.05 -2.87 28.06
CA MET A 386 4.35 -3.55 28.11
C MET A 386 4.17 -5.08 28.09
N CYS A 387 3.27 -5.64 28.91
CA CYS A 387 2.94 -7.06 28.86
C CYS A 387 2.46 -7.49 27.46
N GLY A 388 1.55 -6.73 26.87
CA GLY A 388 1.09 -7.01 25.50
C GLY A 388 2.23 -7.01 24.48
N THR A 389 3.20 -6.10 24.61
CA THR A 389 4.39 -6.07 23.75
C THR A 389 5.31 -7.26 23.99
N LEU A 390 5.59 -7.59 25.25
CA LEU A 390 6.40 -8.77 25.63
C LEU A 390 5.77 -10.06 25.11
N ASN A 391 4.47 -10.25 25.32
CA ASN A 391 3.74 -11.42 24.83
C ASN A 391 3.74 -11.54 23.31
N ALA A 392 3.65 -10.42 22.59
CA ALA A 392 3.80 -10.41 21.13
C ALA A 392 5.20 -10.84 20.69
N VAL A 393 6.25 -10.43 21.42
CA VAL A 393 7.63 -10.85 21.14
C VAL A 393 7.85 -12.32 21.51
N ILE A 394 7.27 -12.81 22.62
CA ILE A 394 7.29 -14.24 22.98
C ILE A 394 6.65 -15.07 21.87
N THR A 395 5.43 -14.70 21.47
CA THR A 395 4.71 -15.37 20.39
C THR A 395 5.53 -15.38 19.08
N PHE A 396 6.24 -14.30 18.80
CA PHE A 396 7.15 -14.25 17.66
C PHE A 396 8.28 -15.28 17.79
N CYS A 397 8.97 -15.35 18.93
CA CYS A 397 10.04 -16.31 19.18
C CYS A 397 9.54 -17.76 19.12
N ASP A 398 8.39 -18.03 19.73
CA ASP A 398 7.80 -19.37 19.72
C ASP A 398 7.40 -19.80 18.31
N ASN A 399 6.82 -18.91 17.52
CA ASN A 399 6.54 -19.17 16.11
C ASN A 399 7.79 -19.43 15.29
N LEU A 400 8.88 -18.71 15.54
CA LEU A 400 10.16 -18.97 14.89
C LEU A 400 10.70 -20.36 15.21
N MET A 401 10.55 -20.82 16.46
CA MET A 401 11.07 -22.11 16.91
C MET A 401 10.18 -23.29 16.56
N LEU A 402 8.85 -23.10 16.60
CA LEU A 402 7.88 -24.16 16.33
C LEU A 402 7.74 -24.50 14.85
N THR A 403 7.99 -23.51 13.99
CA THR A 403 7.55 -23.64 12.62
C THR A 403 8.63 -24.17 11.72
N GLY A 404 9.77 -24.58 11.99
CA GLY A 404 10.69 -25.23 11.00
C GLY A 404 10.12 -25.29 9.56
N ARG A 405 9.05 -24.56 9.30
CA ARG A 405 8.20 -24.59 8.12
C ARG A 405 8.59 -23.47 7.17
N LYS A 406 8.70 -23.77 5.90
CA LYS A 406 8.87 -22.85 4.76
C LYS A 406 7.80 -21.71 4.69
N ALA A 407 6.88 -21.66 5.64
CA ALA A 407 5.77 -20.69 5.69
C ALA A 407 6.14 -19.28 6.18
N GLN A 408 7.28 -19.12 6.85
CA GLN A 408 7.75 -17.83 7.36
C GLN A 408 9.02 -17.40 6.64
N LEU A 409 9.13 -16.11 6.38
CA LEU A 409 10.35 -15.45 5.93
C LEU A 409 10.95 -14.72 7.13
N VAL A 410 12.21 -15.02 7.44
CA VAL A 410 12.96 -14.40 8.54
C VAL A 410 14.18 -13.70 7.95
N TRP A 411 14.45 -12.48 8.42
CA TRP A 411 15.64 -11.74 8.06
C TRP A 411 16.12 -10.90 9.23
N CYS A 412 17.36 -10.49 9.18
CA CYS A 412 17.95 -9.58 10.15
C CYS A 412 18.83 -8.53 9.47
N ASP A 413 18.99 -7.41 10.12
CA ASP A 413 19.91 -6.34 9.80
C ASP A 413 20.50 -5.76 11.11
N ASN A 414 21.30 -4.73 11.00
CA ASN A 414 21.90 -4.08 12.18
C ASN A 414 20.85 -3.50 13.17
N ALA A 415 19.61 -3.27 12.72
CA ALA A 415 18.55 -2.72 13.56
C ALA A 415 17.78 -3.82 14.33
N GLY A 416 17.64 -5.04 13.76
CA GLY A 416 16.91 -6.08 14.45
C GLY A 416 16.68 -7.38 13.68
N VAL A 417 15.80 -8.19 14.22
CA VAL A 417 15.32 -9.45 13.63
C VAL A 417 13.85 -9.29 13.27
N TYR A 418 13.49 -9.75 12.07
CA TYR A 418 12.17 -9.58 11.48
C TYR A 418 11.61 -10.91 10.99
N SER A 419 10.30 -11.04 10.97
CA SER A 419 9.63 -12.13 10.26
C SER A 419 8.27 -11.72 9.71
N LYS A 420 7.83 -12.42 8.67
CA LYS A 420 6.48 -12.33 8.11
C LYS A 420 6.09 -13.64 7.43
N PRO A 421 4.78 -13.88 7.20
CA PRO A 421 4.37 -14.99 6.34
C PRO A 421 5.04 -14.89 4.96
N ARG A 422 5.53 -16.03 4.47
CA ARG A 422 6.17 -16.14 3.13
C ARG A 422 5.15 -15.84 2.02
N HIS A 423 3.94 -16.34 2.17
CA HIS A 423 2.80 -16.08 1.33
C HIS A 423 1.63 -15.68 2.22
N ILE A 424 1.03 -14.53 1.95
CA ILE A 424 -0.03 -14.02 2.82
C ILE A 424 -1.37 -14.70 2.56
N GLY A 425 -1.64 -15.14 1.33
CA GLY A 425 -2.93 -15.74 0.93
C GLY A 425 -3.41 -16.83 1.88
N PRO A 426 -2.64 -17.89 2.16
CA PRO A 426 -3.05 -18.93 3.11
C PRO A 426 -3.33 -18.42 4.53
N THR A 427 -2.69 -17.30 4.93
CA THR A 427 -2.88 -16.70 6.27
C THR A 427 -4.20 -15.95 6.37
N ILE A 428 -4.65 -15.35 5.25
CA ILE A 428 -5.89 -14.53 5.22
C ILE A 428 -7.08 -15.27 4.59
N GLU A 429 -6.91 -16.53 4.19
CA GLU A 429 -8.01 -17.35 3.63
C GLU A 429 -9.23 -17.37 4.55
N GLY A 430 -9.04 -17.68 5.86
CA GLY A 430 -10.11 -17.69 6.84
C GLY A 430 -10.80 -16.33 6.97
N PRO A 431 -10.09 -15.24 7.26
CA PRO A 431 -10.63 -13.88 7.25
C PRO A 431 -11.40 -13.52 5.98
N MET A 432 -10.91 -13.90 4.81
CA MET A 432 -11.60 -13.64 3.55
C MET A 432 -12.88 -14.47 3.40
N GLN A 433 -12.92 -15.68 3.92
CA GLN A 433 -14.14 -16.52 3.91
C GLN A 433 -15.26 -15.99 4.81
N GLU A 434 -14.92 -15.32 5.94
CA GLU A 434 -15.89 -14.71 6.85
C GLU A 434 -16.66 -13.51 6.25
N ILE A 435 -16.21 -12.97 5.12
CA ILE A 435 -16.82 -11.82 4.47
C ILE A 435 -17.76 -12.30 3.38
N ALA A 436 -19.04 -11.94 3.46
CA ALA A 436 -20.06 -12.40 2.52
C ALA A 436 -19.78 -11.89 1.08
N HIS A 437 -19.51 -10.59 0.91
CA HIS A 437 -19.34 -9.98 -0.41
C HIS A 437 -17.93 -9.40 -0.55
N LYS A 438 -17.24 -9.78 -1.60
CA LYS A 438 -15.89 -9.30 -1.91
C LYS A 438 -15.82 -8.77 -3.33
N VAL A 439 -15.31 -7.55 -3.48
CA VAL A 439 -15.07 -6.92 -4.78
C VAL A 439 -13.60 -6.51 -4.82
N VAL A 440 -12.84 -7.14 -5.68
CA VAL A 440 -11.41 -6.84 -5.90
C VAL A 440 -11.28 -6.14 -7.25
N LEU A 441 -10.85 -4.90 -7.22
CA LEU A 441 -10.79 -4.03 -8.39
C LEU A 441 -9.37 -3.57 -8.65
N SER A 442 -8.91 -3.59 -9.89
CA SER A 442 -7.70 -2.90 -10.32
C SER A 442 -7.66 -2.72 -11.82
N ALA A 443 -6.75 -1.90 -12.30
CA ALA A 443 -6.40 -1.84 -13.71
C ALA A 443 -5.56 -3.06 -14.16
N THR A 444 -5.00 -3.81 -13.20
CA THR A 444 -3.97 -4.81 -13.45
C THR A 444 -4.08 -6.00 -12.47
N LEU A 445 -5.11 -6.82 -12.57
CA LEU A 445 -5.26 -8.04 -11.77
C LEU A 445 -4.72 -9.28 -12.50
N THR A 446 -4.82 -9.28 -13.84
CA THR A 446 -4.42 -10.44 -14.64
C THR A 446 -2.96 -10.38 -15.06
N PHE A 447 -2.33 -11.55 -15.11
CA PHE A 447 -1.09 -11.76 -15.83
C PHE A 447 -1.31 -12.86 -16.88
N LYS A 448 -0.98 -12.58 -18.15
CA LYS A 448 -1.27 -13.47 -19.29
C LYS A 448 -2.74 -13.91 -19.33
N LYS A 449 -3.67 -12.97 -19.07
CA LYS A 449 -5.13 -13.17 -19.03
C LYS A 449 -5.64 -14.11 -17.92
N SER A 450 -4.83 -14.44 -16.92
CA SER A 450 -5.22 -15.30 -15.80
C SER A 450 -5.32 -14.51 -14.49
N PHE A 451 -6.34 -14.79 -13.68
CA PHE A 451 -6.54 -14.28 -12.33
C PHE A 451 -5.92 -15.20 -11.24
N THR A 452 -5.30 -16.33 -11.61
CA THR A 452 -4.80 -17.33 -10.67
C THR A 452 -3.90 -16.70 -9.60
N ARG A 453 -2.95 -15.85 -10.02
CA ARG A 453 -2.00 -15.23 -9.11
C ARG A 453 -2.68 -14.37 -8.05
N ILE A 454 -3.61 -13.49 -8.43
CA ILE A 454 -4.29 -12.63 -7.46
C ILE A 454 -5.18 -13.42 -6.51
N LYS A 455 -5.75 -14.54 -6.95
CA LYS A 455 -6.51 -15.44 -6.08
C LYS A 455 -5.60 -16.07 -5.02
N GLU A 456 -4.46 -16.60 -5.43
CA GLU A 456 -3.44 -17.14 -4.52
C GLU A 456 -2.92 -16.08 -3.54
N ASP A 457 -2.62 -14.87 -4.04
CA ASP A 457 -2.10 -13.75 -3.25
C ASP A 457 -3.11 -13.24 -2.20
N LEU A 458 -4.42 -13.44 -2.42
CA LEU A 458 -5.49 -13.00 -1.53
C LEU A 458 -6.24 -14.14 -0.81
N GLY A 459 -5.80 -15.40 -0.93
CA GLY A 459 -6.45 -16.55 -0.32
C GLY A 459 -7.86 -16.81 -0.87
N LEU A 460 -8.06 -16.56 -2.18
CA LEU A 460 -9.32 -16.74 -2.89
C LEU A 460 -9.30 -17.91 -3.87
N ASP A 461 -8.23 -18.69 -3.90
CA ASP A 461 -8.05 -19.82 -4.81
C ASP A 461 -9.06 -20.95 -4.58
N ARG A 462 -9.60 -21.07 -3.36
CA ARG A 462 -10.62 -22.05 -2.98
C ARG A 462 -12.03 -21.48 -2.88
N VAL A 463 -12.23 -20.22 -3.25
CA VAL A 463 -13.52 -19.53 -3.18
C VAL A 463 -14.08 -19.39 -4.60
N PRO A 464 -15.38 -19.68 -4.84
CA PRO A 464 -16.00 -19.37 -6.12
C PRO A 464 -15.91 -17.86 -6.42
N THR A 465 -15.42 -17.52 -7.61
CA THR A 465 -15.22 -16.12 -8.01
C THR A 465 -15.81 -15.87 -9.39
N ILE A 466 -16.34 -14.67 -9.59
CA ILE A 466 -16.69 -14.13 -10.90
C ILE A 466 -15.44 -13.36 -11.38
N ASP A 467 -14.78 -13.87 -12.42
CA ASP A 467 -13.57 -13.28 -12.99
C ASP A 467 -13.92 -12.52 -14.25
N LYS A 468 -13.71 -11.22 -14.27
CA LYS A 468 -14.11 -10.40 -15.41
C LYS A 468 -13.12 -9.30 -15.75
N VAL A 469 -12.86 -9.15 -17.05
CA VAL A 469 -12.04 -8.07 -17.62
C VAL A 469 -12.95 -7.10 -18.35
N TYR A 470 -12.97 -5.85 -17.93
CA TYR A 470 -13.74 -4.77 -18.52
C TYR A 470 -12.88 -3.98 -19.49
N LYS A 471 -13.33 -3.86 -20.71
CA LYS A 471 -12.53 -3.18 -21.76
C LYS A 471 -12.40 -1.70 -21.48
N THR A 472 -11.19 -1.17 -21.64
CA THR A 472 -10.98 0.28 -21.62
C THR A 472 -11.78 0.96 -22.72
N PRO A 473 -12.37 2.14 -22.45
CA PRO A 473 -13.08 2.89 -23.50
C PRO A 473 -12.11 3.54 -24.48
N PHE A 474 -10.83 3.63 -24.14
CA PHE A 474 -9.82 4.29 -24.95
C PHE A 474 -9.32 3.38 -26.08
N ASP A 475 -9.22 3.93 -27.28
CA ASP A 475 -8.44 3.31 -28.35
C ASP A 475 -6.95 3.58 -28.09
N VAL A 476 -6.36 2.77 -27.22
CA VAL A 476 -4.96 2.92 -26.82
C VAL A 476 -4.01 2.72 -27.99
N ALA A 477 -4.39 1.90 -28.97
CA ALA A 477 -3.59 1.64 -30.15
C ALA A 477 -3.51 2.88 -31.05
N THR A 478 -4.63 3.59 -31.25
CA THR A 478 -4.66 4.79 -32.09
C THR A 478 -4.16 6.04 -31.37
N ASN A 479 -4.33 6.13 -30.05
CA ASN A 479 -4.07 7.35 -29.28
C ASN A 479 -2.71 7.37 -28.57
N THR A 480 -1.93 6.28 -28.62
CA THR A 480 -0.63 6.22 -27.95
C THR A 480 0.46 5.70 -28.88
N LEU A 481 1.52 6.50 -29.05
CA LEU A 481 2.77 6.03 -29.65
C LEU A 481 3.72 5.54 -28.56
N LEU A 482 4.21 4.32 -28.71
CA LEU A 482 5.23 3.75 -27.85
C LEU A 482 6.59 3.81 -28.54
N PHE A 483 7.51 4.57 -28.00
CA PHE A 483 8.89 4.62 -28.47
C PHE A 483 9.82 3.79 -27.61
N THR A 484 10.70 3.04 -28.27
CA THR A 484 11.77 2.27 -27.62
C THR A 484 13.08 2.57 -28.34
N PRO A 485 13.83 3.61 -27.92
CA PRO A 485 15.10 3.98 -28.54
C PRO A 485 16.11 2.83 -28.47
N THR A 486 16.81 2.60 -29.60
CA THR A 486 17.81 1.49 -29.71
C THR A 486 19.23 1.93 -29.37
N ASP A 487 19.47 3.22 -29.25
CA ASP A 487 20.80 3.82 -28.98
C ASP A 487 21.05 4.10 -27.49
N VAL A 488 20.37 3.39 -26.59
CA VAL A 488 20.53 3.49 -25.13
C VAL A 488 21.57 2.50 -24.65
N PRO A 489 22.62 2.95 -23.93
CA PRO A 489 23.60 2.04 -23.35
C PRO A 489 22.98 1.05 -22.36
N LEU A 490 23.41 -0.20 -22.41
CA LEU A 490 23.02 -1.20 -21.42
C LEU A 490 23.65 -0.89 -20.07
N TRP A 491 22.82 -0.91 -19.02
CA TRP A 491 23.26 -0.77 -17.65
C TRP A 491 22.50 -1.74 -16.73
N PHE A 492 23.24 -2.45 -15.87
CA PHE A 492 22.72 -3.53 -15.02
C PHE A 492 22.72 -3.18 -13.53
N GLY A 493 22.60 -1.91 -13.18
CA GLY A 493 22.44 -1.48 -11.78
C GLY A 493 23.75 -1.23 -11.03
N LYS A 494 24.93 -1.51 -11.62
CA LYS A 494 26.21 -1.29 -10.95
C LYS A 494 26.74 0.13 -11.22
N PRO A 495 27.38 0.80 -10.24
CA PRO A 495 28.07 2.07 -10.47
C PRO A 495 29.24 1.90 -11.44
N GLY A 496 29.69 2.98 -12.08
CA GLY A 496 30.82 3.00 -13.00
C GLY A 496 30.51 3.63 -14.35
N PRO A 497 31.42 3.50 -15.34
CA PRO A 497 31.30 4.17 -16.65
C PRO A 497 29.98 3.86 -17.38
N ALA A 498 29.48 2.64 -17.30
CA ALA A 498 28.21 2.25 -17.90
C ALA A 498 27.02 3.03 -17.30
N ARG A 499 27.03 3.30 -15.98
CA ARG A 499 26.05 4.16 -15.32
C ARG A 499 26.11 5.57 -15.88
N THR A 500 27.31 6.14 -15.98
CA THR A 500 27.52 7.50 -16.49
C THR A 500 27.01 7.62 -17.93
N ALA A 501 27.39 6.70 -18.81
CA ALA A 501 26.94 6.69 -20.19
C ALA A 501 25.41 6.56 -20.30
N TRP A 502 24.79 5.73 -19.47
CA TRP A 502 23.34 5.55 -19.39
C TRP A 502 22.63 6.84 -18.93
N VAL A 503 23.16 7.51 -17.91
CA VAL A 503 22.62 8.79 -17.40
C VAL A 503 22.70 9.87 -18.47
N GLN A 504 23.87 10.05 -19.08
CA GLN A 504 24.08 11.05 -20.14
C GLN A 504 23.14 10.84 -21.31
N LYS A 505 23.01 9.59 -21.78
CA LYS A 505 22.18 9.29 -22.95
C LYS A 505 20.68 9.46 -22.65
N ASN A 506 20.22 9.02 -21.49
CA ASN A 506 18.83 9.23 -21.09
C ASN A 506 18.51 10.71 -20.86
N ALA A 507 19.40 11.48 -20.24
CA ALA A 507 19.25 12.93 -20.09
C ALA A 507 19.19 13.65 -21.44
N GLU A 508 19.98 13.22 -22.43
CA GLU A 508 19.91 13.70 -23.82
C GLU A 508 18.55 13.40 -24.44
N HIS A 509 18.05 12.15 -24.31
CA HIS A 509 16.75 11.73 -24.87
C HIS A 509 15.60 12.51 -24.25
N ILE A 510 15.56 12.63 -22.90
CA ILE A 510 14.57 13.43 -22.18
C ILE A 510 14.60 14.87 -22.67
N SER A 511 15.80 15.48 -22.78
CA SER A 511 15.98 16.88 -23.19
C SER A 511 15.46 17.14 -24.61
N LYS A 512 15.78 16.25 -25.54
CA LYS A 512 15.34 16.36 -26.93
C LYS A 512 13.82 16.20 -27.04
N LEU A 513 13.24 15.20 -26.39
CA LEU A 513 11.81 14.94 -26.45
C LEU A 513 11.00 16.03 -25.72
N ALA A 514 11.48 16.52 -24.57
CA ALA A 514 10.82 17.59 -23.82
C ALA A 514 10.76 18.91 -24.60
N ARG A 515 11.73 19.21 -25.48
CA ARG A 515 11.67 20.37 -26.39
C ARG A 515 10.52 20.23 -27.40
N ILE A 516 10.32 19.03 -27.98
CA ILE A 516 9.27 18.74 -28.95
C ILE A 516 7.89 18.84 -28.28
N THR A 517 7.74 18.24 -27.12
CA THR A 517 6.49 18.24 -26.37
C THR A 517 6.22 19.54 -25.60
N LYS A 518 7.15 20.52 -25.70
CA LYS A 518 7.08 21.82 -24.99
C LYS A 518 6.90 21.65 -23.48
N GLY A 519 7.59 20.69 -22.88
CA GLY A 519 7.35 20.21 -21.53
C GLY A 519 6.23 19.16 -21.54
N ARG A 520 5.24 19.29 -20.67
CA ARG A 520 4.09 18.38 -20.52
C ARG A 520 4.52 16.90 -20.43
N MET A 521 5.65 16.68 -19.74
CA MET A 521 6.33 15.38 -19.65
C MET A 521 6.44 14.92 -18.22
N LEU A 522 6.08 13.66 -17.98
CA LEU A 522 6.33 12.94 -16.73
C LEU A 522 7.46 11.93 -16.96
N VAL A 523 8.54 12.05 -16.18
CA VAL A 523 9.65 11.08 -16.16
C VAL A 523 9.49 10.18 -14.94
N LEU A 524 9.20 8.91 -15.16
CA LEU A 524 9.00 7.91 -14.10
C LEU A 524 10.28 7.09 -13.89
N CYS A 525 10.91 7.31 -12.74
CA CYS A 525 12.16 6.67 -12.39
C CYS A 525 11.94 5.47 -11.46
N ALA A 526 12.66 4.39 -11.70
CA ALA A 526 12.59 3.17 -10.87
C ALA A 526 13.31 3.34 -9.51
N SER A 527 14.12 4.39 -9.33
CA SER A 527 14.79 4.70 -8.06
C SER A 527 15.00 6.20 -7.87
N ALA A 528 15.17 6.62 -6.60
CA ALA A 528 15.50 8.00 -6.26
C ALA A 528 16.86 8.43 -6.84
N ASP A 529 17.81 7.50 -6.91
CA ASP A 529 19.13 7.75 -7.51
C ASP A 529 19.02 8.02 -9.03
N ASP A 530 18.15 7.28 -9.74
CA ASP A 530 17.90 7.55 -11.16
C ASP A 530 17.31 8.95 -11.34
N MET A 531 16.32 9.32 -10.53
CA MET A 531 15.69 10.64 -10.57
C MET A 531 16.68 11.76 -10.29
N ARG A 532 17.54 11.60 -9.28
CA ARG A 532 18.57 12.57 -8.91
C ARG A 532 19.60 12.72 -10.01
N ASP A 533 20.18 11.63 -10.49
CA ASP A 533 21.28 11.65 -11.43
C ASP A 533 20.87 12.20 -12.81
N LEU A 534 19.70 11.78 -13.31
CA LEU A 534 19.15 12.29 -14.58
C LEU A 534 18.83 13.79 -14.49
N SER A 535 18.15 14.23 -13.45
CA SER A 535 17.81 15.65 -13.30
C SER A 535 19.05 16.53 -13.10
N ASN A 536 20.07 16.05 -12.40
CA ASN A 536 21.34 16.75 -12.22
C ASN A 536 22.12 16.84 -13.53
N GLU A 537 22.15 15.78 -14.34
CA GLU A 537 22.81 15.80 -15.65
C GLU A 537 22.16 16.82 -16.59
N MET A 538 20.83 16.87 -16.63
CA MET A 538 20.12 17.89 -17.41
C MET A 538 20.44 19.31 -16.93
N THR A 539 20.63 19.51 -15.62
CA THR A 539 21.01 20.78 -15.03
C THR A 539 22.45 21.16 -15.42
N ARG A 540 23.41 20.22 -15.34
CA ARG A 540 24.79 20.42 -15.80
C ARG A 540 24.87 20.85 -17.26
N ASN A 541 24.01 20.27 -18.11
CA ASN A 541 23.92 20.57 -19.52
C ASN A 541 23.15 21.86 -19.81
N ASN A 542 22.87 22.67 -18.79
CA ASN A 542 22.16 23.96 -18.89
C ASN A 542 20.78 23.85 -19.58
N PHE A 543 20.16 22.68 -19.55
CA PHE A 543 18.95 22.41 -20.31
C PHE A 543 17.79 23.34 -19.92
N TRP A 544 17.58 23.56 -18.64
CA TRP A 544 16.45 24.34 -18.12
C TRP A 544 16.49 25.79 -18.58
N ASN A 545 17.66 26.42 -18.57
CA ASN A 545 17.85 27.79 -19.03
C ASN A 545 17.70 27.90 -20.55
N THR A 546 18.25 26.93 -21.32
CA THR A 546 18.24 26.97 -22.80
C THR A 546 16.89 26.57 -23.39
N SER A 547 16.07 25.82 -22.70
CA SER A 547 14.75 25.37 -23.16
C SER A 547 13.60 26.26 -22.69
N GLY A 548 13.78 27.04 -21.63
CA GLY A 548 12.72 27.79 -20.96
C GLY A 548 11.68 26.90 -20.26
N LEU A 549 12.00 25.62 -20.09
CA LEU A 549 11.16 24.66 -19.36
C LEU A 549 11.51 24.64 -17.87
N LYS A 550 10.54 24.35 -17.02
CA LYS A 550 10.76 24.22 -15.58
C LYS A 550 10.89 22.76 -15.15
N LEU A 551 11.71 22.54 -14.13
CA LEU A 551 11.88 21.25 -13.47
C LEU A 551 11.03 21.19 -12.22
N TYR A 552 10.21 20.17 -12.11
CA TYR A 552 9.60 19.75 -10.87
C TYR A 552 10.04 18.34 -10.52
N LYS A 553 10.30 18.09 -9.23
CA LYS A 553 10.70 16.77 -8.72
C LYS A 553 9.77 16.38 -7.57
N GLN A 554 9.39 15.13 -7.55
CA GLN A 554 8.72 14.57 -6.39
C GLN A 554 9.60 14.76 -5.16
N GLY A 555 9.08 15.48 -4.17
CA GLY A 555 9.69 15.68 -2.85
C GLY A 555 8.88 14.95 -1.78
N ALA A 556 9.15 15.29 -0.53
CA ALA A 556 8.43 14.75 0.62
C ALA A 556 6.92 15.08 0.58
N ILE A 557 6.55 16.27 0.05
CA ILE A 557 5.16 16.63 -0.24
C ILE A 557 4.87 16.42 -1.73
N SER A 558 4.46 15.20 -2.08
CA SER A 558 4.14 14.83 -3.48
C SER A 558 3.08 15.75 -4.12
N ALA A 559 2.08 16.19 -3.35
CA ALA A 559 0.99 17.02 -3.85
C ALA A 559 1.46 18.40 -4.35
N GLN A 560 2.49 19.01 -3.76
CA GLN A 560 2.97 20.33 -4.12
C GLN A 560 3.65 20.35 -5.50
N ALA A 561 4.53 19.37 -5.78
CA ALA A 561 5.19 19.27 -7.08
C ALA A 561 4.17 19.02 -8.20
N LEU A 562 3.17 18.20 -7.94
CA LEU A 562 2.07 17.93 -8.88
C LEU A 562 1.21 19.16 -9.13
N ALA A 563 0.85 19.92 -8.09
CA ALA A 563 0.09 21.18 -8.23
C ALA A 563 0.88 22.21 -9.06
N SER A 564 2.18 22.34 -8.80
CA SER A 564 3.07 23.24 -9.55
C SER A 564 3.21 22.82 -11.03
N PHE A 565 3.25 21.52 -11.30
CA PHE A 565 3.29 20.99 -12.67
C PHE A 565 1.98 21.32 -13.42
N ARG A 566 0.82 21.09 -12.80
CA ARG A 566 -0.49 21.44 -13.38
C ARG A 566 -0.64 22.93 -13.64
N ALA A 567 -0.14 23.78 -12.74
CA ALA A 567 -0.15 25.23 -12.92
C ALA A 567 0.80 25.72 -14.02
N ASN A 568 1.80 24.91 -14.39
CA ASN A 568 2.76 25.26 -15.42
C ASN A 568 3.08 24.04 -16.31
N PRO A 569 2.28 23.77 -17.35
CA PRO A 569 2.50 22.65 -18.25
C PRO A 569 3.81 22.75 -19.07
N ARG A 570 4.43 23.95 -19.18
CA ARG A 570 5.78 24.08 -19.78
C ARG A 570 6.88 23.61 -18.83
N SER A 571 6.76 22.36 -18.39
CA SER A 571 7.66 21.79 -17.41
C SER A 571 7.83 20.27 -17.60
N VAL A 572 8.86 19.74 -16.93
CA VAL A 572 9.12 18.31 -16.82
C VAL A 572 9.00 17.90 -15.35
N LEU A 573 8.16 16.94 -15.07
CA LEU A 573 7.94 16.40 -13.73
C LEU A 573 8.68 15.07 -13.59
N PHE A 574 9.59 14.98 -12.63
CA PHE A 574 10.24 13.73 -12.26
C PHE A 574 9.54 13.11 -11.07
N GLY A 575 9.20 11.84 -11.18
CA GLY A 575 8.51 11.07 -10.14
C GLY A 575 9.04 9.64 -9.98
N LEU A 576 8.69 9.06 -8.86
CA LEU A 576 8.92 7.67 -8.51
C LEU A 576 7.62 6.86 -8.66
N ASP A 577 7.63 5.64 -8.18
CA ASP A 577 6.52 4.67 -8.25
C ASP A 577 5.16 5.23 -7.79
N SER A 578 5.13 6.02 -6.72
CA SER A 578 3.89 6.65 -6.23
C SER A 578 3.25 7.62 -7.23
N TYR A 579 4.04 8.22 -8.13
CA TYR A 579 3.51 9.02 -9.25
C TYR A 579 3.07 8.14 -10.42
N GLY A 580 3.65 6.98 -10.56
CA GLY A 580 3.17 5.96 -11.49
C GLY A 580 1.81 5.36 -11.12
N GLU A 581 1.42 5.38 -9.85
CA GLU A 581 0.21 4.74 -9.33
C GLU A 581 -0.91 5.71 -8.92
N GLY A 582 -0.59 6.89 -8.42
CA GLY A 582 -1.51 7.74 -7.66
C GLY A 582 -1.82 9.13 -8.20
N ILE A 583 -1.32 9.54 -9.35
CA ILE A 583 -1.59 10.88 -9.89
C ILE A 583 -2.61 10.88 -11.03
N ASP A 584 -3.38 11.95 -11.10
CA ASP A 584 -4.32 12.23 -12.17
C ASP A 584 -3.95 13.56 -12.84
N ILE A 585 -3.49 13.51 -14.09
CA ILE A 585 -3.16 14.67 -14.90
C ILE A 585 -3.96 14.54 -16.20
N PRO A 586 -5.14 15.18 -16.28
CA PRO A 586 -6.02 15.03 -17.42
C PRO A 586 -5.61 15.93 -18.60
N GLY A 587 -5.95 15.51 -19.80
CA GLY A 587 -5.90 16.31 -21.02
C GLY A 587 -4.48 16.68 -21.45
N ASP A 588 -4.37 17.85 -22.07
CA ASP A 588 -3.15 18.34 -22.70
C ASP A 588 -2.02 18.70 -21.72
N ASP A 589 -2.24 18.64 -20.42
CA ASP A 589 -1.21 18.90 -19.41
C ASP A 589 -0.15 17.80 -19.36
N LEU A 590 -0.47 16.59 -19.83
CA LEU A 590 0.46 15.47 -19.92
C LEU A 590 0.34 14.78 -21.27
N ILE A 591 1.33 14.98 -22.13
CA ILE A 591 1.38 14.35 -23.47
C ILE A 591 2.56 13.40 -23.65
N SER A 592 3.46 13.31 -22.67
CA SER A 592 4.62 12.42 -22.74
C SER A 592 4.90 11.77 -21.38
N VAL A 593 5.04 10.45 -21.39
CA VAL A 593 5.55 9.66 -20.27
C VAL A 593 6.87 9.04 -20.69
N PHE A 594 7.94 9.34 -19.95
CA PHE A 594 9.28 8.83 -20.21
C PHE A 594 9.73 7.89 -19.11
N ILE A 595 10.11 6.68 -19.44
CA ILE A 595 10.54 5.62 -18.54
C ILE A 595 11.97 5.22 -18.88
N PRO A 596 12.97 5.72 -18.12
CA PRO A 596 14.38 5.51 -18.44
C PRO A 596 14.85 4.08 -18.15
N ARG A 597 14.13 3.35 -17.26
CA ARG A 597 14.49 1.99 -16.87
C ARG A 597 13.26 1.18 -16.50
N LEU A 598 13.23 -0.09 -16.92
CA LEU A 598 12.18 -1.04 -16.55
C LEU A 598 12.18 -1.27 -15.02
N PRO A 599 11.01 -1.18 -14.35
CA PRO A 599 10.87 -1.27 -12.89
C PRO A 599 10.82 -2.74 -12.42
N PHE A 600 11.91 -3.48 -12.54
CA PHE A 600 12.01 -4.82 -11.98
C PHE A 600 12.05 -4.78 -10.45
N ILE A 601 11.71 -5.89 -9.79
CA ILE A 601 11.90 -6.05 -8.34
C ILE A 601 13.39 -5.84 -8.02
N HIS A 602 13.66 -5.03 -6.98
CA HIS A 602 15.04 -4.79 -6.56
C HIS A 602 15.73 -6.12 -6.18
N PRO A 603 16.96 -6.37 -6.61
CA PRO A 603 17.67 -7.61 -6.31
C PRO A 603 17.75 -7.96 -4.82
N ASP A 604 17.84 -6.95 -3.94
CA ASP A 604 17.94 -7.11 -2.49
C ASP A 604 16.58 -7.13 -1.78
N ASN A 605 15.48 -7.14 -2.54
CA ASN A 605 14.16 -7.31 -1.94
C ASN A 605 14.07 -8.69 -1.25
N ILE A 606 13.73 -8.69 0.02
CA ILE A 606 13.74 -9.88 0.88
C ILE A 606 12.85 -11.02 0.33
N ASP A 607 11.63 -10.67 -0.13
CA ASP A 607 10.71 -11.66 -0.73
C ASP A 607 11.33 -12.27 -2.00
N TYR A 608 11.91 -11.40 -2.83
CA TYR A 608 12.53 -11.84 -4.08
C TYR A 608 13.79 -12.67 -3.86
N GLN A 609 14.58 -12.38 -2.82
CA GLN A 609 15.71 -13.21 -2.42
C GLN A 609 15.25 -14.60 -1.99
N ALA A 610 14.17 -14.68 -1.23
CA ALA A 610 13.59 -15.95 -0.84
C ALA A 610 13.00 -16.71 -2.04
N ASP A 611 12.34 -16.01 -3.00
CA ASP A 611 11.89 -16.62 -4.27
C ASP A 611 13.06 -17.20 -5.07
N LYS A 612 14.19 -16.51 -5.13
CA LYS A 612 15.41 -17.01 -5.79
C LYS A 612 15.97 -18.25 -5.13
N LYS A 613 15.88 -18.34 -3.80
CA LYS A 613 16.32 -19.52 -3.05
C LYS A 613 15.40 -20.72 -3.32
N ASP A 614 14.09 -20.50 -3.32
CA ASP A 614 13.09 -21.57 -3.45
C ASP A 614 12.94 -22.06 -4.89
N LEU A 615 12.92 -21.15 -5.85
CA LEU A 615 12.63 -21.43 -7.26
C LEU A 615 13.88 -21.52 -8.14
N GLY A 616 15.00 -20.96 -7.67
CA GLY A 616 16.15 -20.65 -8.49
C GLY A 616 16.08 -19.26 -9.14
N LEU A 617 17.24 -18.73 -9.52
CA LEU A 617 17.39 -17.35 -10.01
C LEU A 617 16.46 -17.05 -11.20
N PHE A 618 16.44 -17.92 -12.19
CA PHE A 618 15.72 -17.67 -13.43
C PHE A 618 14.20 -17.87 -13.31
N PRO A 619 13.69 -18.97 -12.72
CA PRO A 619 12.25 -19.10 -12.47
C PRO A 619 11.70 -17.98 -11.58
N ALA A 620 12.44 -17.53 -10.56
CA ALA A 620 12.04 -16.40 -9.73
C ALA A 620 11.95 -15.10 -10.55
N PHE A 621 12.89 -14.86 -11.46
CA PHE A 621 12.85 -13.72 -12.37
C PHE A 621 11.59 -13.75 -13.25
N GLU A 622 11.32 -14.88 -13.91
CA GLU A 622 10.17 -15.01 -14.81
C GLU A 622 8.82 -14.99 -14.10
N GLN A 623 8.73 -15.69 -12.96
CA GLN A 623 7.43 -15.87 -12.28
C GLN A 623 7.09 -14.74 -11.32
N LYS A 624 8.08 -13.95 -10.87
CA LYS A 624 7.88 -12.87 -9.89
C LYS A 624 8.26 -11.51 -10.45
N SER A 625 9.50 -11.34 -10.94
CA SER A 625 10.01 -10.02 -11.33
C SER A 625 9.45 -9.53 -12.66
N VAL A 626 9.29 -10.40 -13.65
CA VAL A 626 8.69 -10.05 -14.95
C VAL A 626 7.21 -9.67 -14.81
N PRO A 627 6.34 -10.44 -14.13
CA PRO A 627 4.96 -10.04 -13.90
C PRO A 627 4.83 -8.71 -13.12
N TYR A 628 5.68 -8.51 -12.11
CA TYR A 628 5.73 -7.24 -11.37
C TYR A 628 6.04 -6.07 -12.29
N MET A 629 7.11 -6.19 -13.09
CA MET A 629 7.51 -5.17 -14.06
C MET A 629 6.40 -4.88 -15.08
N VAL A 630 5.75 -5.89 -15.64
CA VAL A 630 4.64 -5.71 -16.60
C VAL A 630 3.47 -5.00 -15.95
N THR A 631 3.10 -5.36 -14.72
CA THR A 631 2.04 -4.69 -13.97
C THR A 631 2.33 -3.20 -13.75
N LYS A 632 3.56 -2.89 -13.28
CA LYS A 632 4.00 -1.50 -13.09
C LYS A 632 4.03 -0.70 -14.39
N MET A 633 4.51 -1.30 -15.46
CA MET A 633 4.54 -0.65 -16.78
C MET A 633 3.14 -0.34 -17.30
N ARG A 634 2.17 -1.25 -17.14
CA ARG A 634 0.76 -0.98 -17.49
C ARG A 634 0.20 0.22 -16.72
N GLN A 635 0.55 0.34 -15.45
CA GLN A 635 0.11 1.46 -14.60
C GLN A 635 0.78 2.77 -15.02
N TRP A 636 2.10 2.76 -15.20
CA TRP A 636 2.89 3.93 -15.58
C TRP A 636 2.49 4.47 -16.97
N CYS A 637 2.36 3.58 -17.94
CA CYS A 637 1.89 3.95 -19.27
C CYS A 637 0.43 4.43 -19.28
N GLY A 638 -0.41 3.84 -18.44
CA GLY A 638 -1.81 4.19 -18.28
C GLY A 638 -2.06 5.58 -17.66
N ARG A 639 -1.00 6.32 -17.26
CA ARG A 639 -1.12 7.72 -16.82
C ARG A 639 -1.42 8.69 -17.96
N LEU A 640 -1.09 8.31 -19.18
CA LEU A 640 -1.17 9.17 -20.35
C LEU A 640 -2.61 9.44 -20.81
N LEU A 641 -3.47 8.39 -20.87
CA LEU A 641 -4.83 8.52 -21.36
C LEU A 641 -5.84 8.59 -20.21
N ARG A 642 -6.64 9.67 -20.16
CA ARG A 642 -7.68 9.93 -19.16
C ARG A 642 -9.03 10.22 -19.77
N THR A 643 -9.03 10.82 -20.96
CA THR A 643 -10.24 11.13 -21.74
C THR A 643 -10.18 10.43 -23.10
N MET A 644 -11.31 10.37 -23.80
CA MET A 644 -11.38 9.76 -25.15
C MET A 644 -10.56 10.50 -26.20
N SER A 645 -10.31 11.79 -25.98
CA SER A 645 -9.58 12.66 -26.89
C SER A 645 -8.08 12.74 -26.59
N ASP A 646 -7.62 12.19 -25.44
CA ASP A 646 -6.21 12.26 -25.05
C ASP A 646 -5.35 11.49 -26.04
N ARG A 647 -4.22 12.10 -26.40
CA ARG A 647 -3.17 11.50 -27.23
C ARG A 647 -1.83 11.72 -26.59
N GLY A 648 -0.89 10.80 -26.83
CA GLY A 648 0.44 11.06 -26.35
C GLY A 648 1.48 9.99 -26.66
N ILE A 649 2.63 10.20 -26.06
CA ILE A 649 3.86 9.45 -26.31
C ILE A 649 4.32 8.78 -25.03
N VAL A 650 4.52 7.46 -25.08
CA VAL A 650 5.25 6.71 -24.06
C VAL A 650 6.63 6.39 -24.61
N THR A 651 7.67 6.70 -23.89
CA THR A 651 9.04 6.32 -24.23
C THR A 651 9.62 5.39 -23.17
N ILE A 652 10.01 4.19 -23.58
CA ILE A 652 10.75 3.24 -22.74
C ILE A 652 12.21 3.24 -23.18
N SER A 653 13.04 3.99 -22.48
CA SER A 653 14.43 4.21 -22.80
C SER A 653 15.37 3.28 -22.03
N ASP A 654 15.10 1.97 -22.13
CA ASP A 654 15.91 0.92 -21.50
C ASP A 654 16.34 -0.11 -22.56
N GLY A 655 17.64 -0.15 -22.89
CA GLY A 655 18.19 -1.08 -23.87
C GLY A 655 17.91 -2.55 -23.57
N LYS A 656 17.57 -2.89 -22.34
CA LYS A 656 17.22 -4.25 -21.93
C LYS A 656 15.92 -4.77 -22.54
N ILE A 657 15.06 -3.90 -23.03
CA ILE A 657 13.82 -4.31 -23.72
C ILE A 657 14.11 -5.12 -24.99
N TRP A 658 15.26 -4.88 -25.61
CA TRP A 658 15.70 -5.55 -26.85
C TRP A 658 16.56 -6.79 -26.61
N THR A 659 17.10 -6.93 -25.41
CA THR A 659 17.83 -8.11 -25.01
C THR A 659 16.88 -8.99 -24.23
N SER A 660 16.60 -10.19 -24.73
CA SER A 660 15.62 -11.12 -24.15
C SER A 660 15.83 -11.41 -22.66
N THR A 661 16.96 -10.99 -22.07
CA THR A 661 17.32 -11.25 -20.67
C THR A 661 17.99 -10.09 -19.95
N GLY A 662 18.25 -8.97 -20.63
CA GLY A 662 18.95 -7.85 -20.00
C GLY A 662 20.43 -8.07 -19.67
N ASN A 663 20.94 -9.30 -19.72
CA ASN A 663 22.36 -9.66 -19.58
C ASN A 663 22.70 -10.73 -20.61
N LYS A 664 23.42 -10.35 -21.66
CA LYS A 664 23.78 -11.26 -22.75
C LYS A 664 24.54 -12.48 -22.23
N ASP A 665 25.49 -12.28 -21.31
CA ASP A 665 26.26 -13.40 -20.73
C ASP A 665 25.38 -14.34 -19.90
N MET A 666 24.46 -13.79 -19.12
CA MET A 666 23.54 -14.60 -18.33
C MET A 666 22.51 -15.31 -19.23
N TYR A 667 22.09 -14.66 -20.29
CA TYR A 667 21.20 -15.28 -21.28
C TYR A 667 21.88 -16.42 -22.04
N ASP A 668 23.07 -16.17 -22.56
CA ASP A 668 23.81 -17.18 -23.28
C ASP A 668 24.10 -18.40 -22.38
N ARG A 669 24.48 -18.18 -21.12
CA ARG A 669 24.64 -19.27 -20.13
C ARG A 669 23.34 -20.02 -19.86
N LEU A 670 22.22 -19.34 -19.76
CA LEU A 670 20.92 -19.98 -19.53
C LEU A 670 20.39 -20.70 -20.76
N MET A 671 20.70 -20.19 -21.94
CA MET A 671 20.26 -20.82 -23.20
C MET A 671 21.18 -21.95 -23.63
N ASP A 672 22.48 -21.79 -23.45
CA ASP A 672 23.51 -22.71 -23.92
C ASP A 672 24.03 -23.64 -22.81
N GLY A 673 23.68 -23.41 -21.57
CA GLY A 673 24.22 -24.07 -20.40
C GLY A 673 25.51 -23.44 -19.86
N TYR A 674 25.87 -23.79 -18.64
CA TYR A 674 27.10 -23.33 -18.01
C TYR A 674 27.57 -24.25 -16.88
N GLU A 675 28.84 -24.20 -16.58
CA GLU A 675 29.40 -24.83 -15.38
C GLU A 675 29.12 -23.97 -14.15
N ASN A 676 28.41 -24.52 -13.18
CA ASN A 676 28.20 -23.81 -11.89
C ASN A 676 29.52 -23.77 -11.14
N LYS A 677 29.99 -22.52 -10.82
CA LYS A 677 31.30 -22.28 -10.20
C LYS A 677 31.44 -22.90 -8.81
N ASP A 678 30.35 -23.01 -8.08
CA ASP A 678 30.34 -23.51 -6.70
C ASP A 678 30.24 -25.03 -6.63
N THR A 679 29.36 -25.60 -7.46
CA THR A 679 29.10 -27.05 -7.44
C THR A 679 29.94 -27.84 -8.45
N LYS A 680 30.65 -27.18 -9.38
CA LYS A 680 31.40 -27.79 -10.50
C LYS A 680 30.56 -28.71 -11.39
N LYS A 681 29.22 -28.55 -11.36
CA LYS A 681 28.30 -29.31 -12.20
C LYS A 681 27.84 -28.49 -13.39
N TRP A 682 27.69 -29.15 -14.53
CA TRP A 682 27.10 -28.57 -15.72
C TRP A 682 25.60 -28.34 -15.49
N VAL A 683 25.13 -27.11 -15.77
CA VAL A 683 23.71 -26.77 -15.80
C VAL A 683 23.27 -26.73 -17.26
N THR A 684 22.41 -27.67 -17.66
CA THR A 684 21.93 -27.80 -19.03
C THR A 684 21.13 -26.60 -19.47
N GLY A 685 21.47 -26.04 -20.62
CA GLY A 685 20.79 -24.87 -21.19
C GLY A 685 19.43 -25.20 -21.82
N TYR A 686 18.63 -24.19 -22.06
CA TYR A 686 17.30 -24.34 -22.67
C TYR A 686 17.33 -24.71 -24.15
N ARG A 687 18.39 -24.36 -24.89
CA ARG A 687 18.53 -24.74 -26.31
C ARG A 687 18.70 -26.24 -26.54
N GLU A 688 19.24 -26.91 -25.54
CA GLU A 688 19.47 -28.36 -25.59
C GLU A 688 18.24 -29.21 -25.17
N ASN A 689 17.14 -28.54 -24.73
CA ASN A 689 15.93 -29.24 -24.33
C ASN A 689 14.78 -28.96 -25.31
N PRO A 690 14.53 -29.87 -26.30
CA PRO A 690 13.52 -29.67 -27.33
C PRO A 690 12.08 -29.63 -26.80
N ASP A 691 11.81 -30.17 -25.60
CA ASP A 691 10.49 -30.23 -24.98
C ASP A 691 10.12 -28.94 -24.23
N LYS A 692 11.05 -27.98 -24.10
CA LYS A 692 10.77 -26.69 -23.51
C LYS A 692 10.42 -25.66 -24.59
N PRO A 693 9.21 -25.05 -24.56
CA PRO A 693 8.82 -24.08 -25.55
C PRO A 693 9.83 -22.92 -25.59
N ARG A 694 10.17 -22.45 -26.80
CA ARG A 694 11.00 -21.27 -27.01
C ARG A 694 10.40 -20.13 -26.19
N ARG A 695 11.11 -19.64 -25.20
CA ARG A 695 10.63 -18.54 -24.34
C ARG A 695 10.69 -17.24 -25.12
N GLU A 696 9.55 -16.59 -25.23
CA GLU A 696 9.49 -15.22 -25.71
C GLU A 696 10.17 -14.32 -24.67
N GLY A 697 11.01 -13.40 -25.10
CA GLY A 697 11.67 -12.46 -24.21
C GLY A 697 10.64 -11.57 -23.50
N TYR A 698 10.92 -11.16 -22.26
CA TYR A 698 10.01 -10.31 -21.47
C TYR A 698 9.66 -8.98 -22.15
N GLY A 699 10.54 -8.46 -23.02
CA GLY A 699 10.28 -7.26 -23.83
C GLY A 699 9.07 -7.46 -24.73
N ARG A 700 8.98 -8.59 -25.43
CA ARG A 700 7.81 -8.93 -26.26
C ARG A 700 6.55 -9.09 -25.42
N THR A 701 6.65 -9.81 -24.30
CA THR A 701 5.52 -9.95 -23.35
C THR A 701 5.00 -8.58 -22.90
N LEU A 702 5.90 -7.62 -22.64
CA LEU A 702 5.53 -6.26 -22.27
C LEU A 702 4.83 -5.53 -23.41
N LEU A 703 5.42 -5.53 -24.61
CA LEU A 703 4.88 -4.83 -25.78
C LEU A 703 3.50 -5.36 -26.18
N ASP A 704 3.35 -6.69 -26.22
CA ASP A 704 2.06 -7.34 -26.51
C ASP A 704 1.01 -7.03 -25.45
N THR A 705 1.43 -6.90 -24.18
CA THR A 705 0.53 -6.55 -23.09
C THR A 705 0.08 -5.09 -23.13
N LEU A 706 0.94 -4.16 -23.55
CA LEU A 706 0.61 -2.73 -23.68
C LEU A 706 -0.30 -2.46 -24.87
N GLY A 707 -0.12 -3.17 -26.00
CA GLY A 707 -0.98 -3.08 -27.17
C GLY A 707 -0.92 -1.72 -27.90
N TYR A 708 0.15 -0.95 -27.72
CA TYR A 708 0.36 0.36 -28.36
C TYR A 708 0.98 0.24 -29.75
N ILE A 709 0.78 1.26 -30.60
CA ILE A 709 1.57 1.39 -31.82
C ILE A 709 3.02 1.59 -31.44
N HIS A 710 3.85 0.63 -31.81
CA HIS A 710 5.24 0.56 -31.40
C HIS A 710 6.19 1.01 -32.51
N VAL A 711 7.09 1.92 -32.16
CA VAL A 711 8.14 2.45 -33.04
C VAL A 711 9.50 2.24 -32.40
N THR A 712 10.33 1.46 -33.08
CA THR A 712 11.71 1.18 -32.70
C THR A 712 12.65 1.85 -33.64
N ASP A 713 13.47 2.77 -33.14
CA ASP A 713 14.49 3.46 -33.93
C ASP A 713 15.57 4.07 -33.00
N LYS A 714 16.62 4.62 -33.57
CA LYS A 714 17.49 5.57 -32.86
C LYS A 714 16.68 6.79 -32.45
N ILE A 715 17.17 7.53 -31.45
CA ILE A 715 16.44 8.69 -30.93
C ILE A 715 16.04 9.70 -32.02
N GLU A 716 16.84 9.88 -33.03
CA GLU A 716 16.53 10.84 -34.11
C GLU A 716 15.30 10.43 -34.93
N GLY A 717 15.13 9.16 -35.25
CA GLY A 717 13.92 8.62 -35.89
C GLY A 717 12.69 8.75 -34.99
N VAL A 718 12.86 8.46 -33.67
CA VAL A 718 11.82 8.68 -32.67
C VAL A 718 11.38 10.14 -32.63
N LEU A 719 12.33 11.10 -32.63
CA LEU A 719 12.02 12.53 -32.61
C LEU A 719 11.30 13.01 -33.86
N LYS A 720 11.65 12.45 -35.04
CA LYS A 720 10.92 12.74 -36.28
C LYS A 720 9.45 12.35 -36.16
N ARG A 721 9.17 11.13 -35.73
CA ARG A 721 7.79 10.64 -35.51
C ARG A 721 7.07 11.42 -34.41
N ALA A 722 7.77 11.79 -33.34
CA ALA A 722 7.20 12.58 -32.28
C ALA A 722 6.73 13.97 -32.74
N ARG A 723 7.47 14.62 -33.66
CA ARG A 723 7.05 15.91 -34.26
C ARG A 723 5.78 15.76 -35.10
N GLU A 724 5.67 14.67 -35.84
CA GLU A 724 4.49 14.38 -36.67
C GLU A 724 3.25 14.07 -35.79
N TRP A 725 3.48 13.56 -34.59
CA TRP A 725 2.41 13.09 -33.68
C TRP A 725 1.98 14.12 -32.63
N ALA A 726 2.90 14.92 -32.11
CA ALA A 726 2.71 15.74 -30.89
C ALA A 726 2.13 17.13 -31.18
N ILE A 727 1.54 17.37 -32.29
CA ILE A 727 0.93 18.68 -32.63
C ILE A 727 -0.43 18.86 -31.91
#